data_20902fd4cdf259abd50549a9089caa21
#
_entry.id   20902fd4cdf259abd50549a9089caa21
#
_cell.length_a   1.000
_cell.length_b   1.000
_cell.length_c   1.000
_cell.angle_alpha   90.00
_cell.angle_beta   90.00
_cell.angle_gamma   90.00
#
_symmetry.space_group_name_H-M   'P 1'
#
loop_
_entity.id
_entity.type
_entity.pdbx_description
1 polymer ?
#
loop_
_entity_poly.entity_id
_entity_poly.type
_entity_poly.pdbx_seq_one_letter_code
_entity_poly.pdbx_strand_id
1 'polypeptide(L)'
;MSERKEKREALFPEITRRGLLKAGSALVTLPFVMSGKAMAAKTAAGTAQASAESAERVVQTCSTFDCGGKCDIRAHVADGVVTQITTRPDSALDPQMPVMRACVRGRSYRKFVYHPDRLKYPMKRVGKRGEGKFERISWEEATTLIADNLQRITAKYGPACRFVHNNTATSGGTFSGDKMMRRLLNLTGGYLEYYHSVSMGNTAAATPYTYGTAASGNSLDTLADTKLVILWGHNPTETIFGHTNHYFQQMKQNGTRFIVVDPRYSDTVASLADEWIPLLPATDNALMDAMMYVIVSENLHDKAFIERYTLGFDEASMPEGVPANESLVAYLMGDKDGQVKTPEWAEKITRVPAQTIRQLARDYANTKPAALIQGWGPQRHNCGERTARGSTLLATLTGNVGIKGGWAAGYGGCGNRKFAAGPEMPDNPVKESISIMNWVQAADDASKVTAEAGLKGADKLNSNIRILFSLAGNYLANQNPDLHQAVKVLEDESKIEFIVASDLYMTPSARYADLLLPETSFMERWNIGETWGTASYLILSEKLIEPEFERRSDYDWQREVAAKLGIEPQFSEGRTEQEWIEHIWEQTRLSMPDEQLSTFAELREKRQHLFKSKPYVAFEDNIRDPQNHPFPTPSGKIEIFSKRLYDMNNPEIPALSHYVPAHEGPEDALAKQFPLQLITWKGKNRANSTQYANPWLQEVQVQKLWINPMDAQQRGIRQGDSVRIHNQRGVCQVPAEVTQRIMPGVVAMQAGAWWQPDADGVDHGGCANVLSSARITPLAKGNSHQTMLVEVAKYESAV
;
A
#
# COMPACT_ATOMS: atom_id res chain seq x y z
N MET A 1 35.21 23.82 -34.80
CA MET A 1 34.04 23.20 -34.12
C MET A 1 32.69 23.52 -34.79
N SER A 2 32.64 24.22 -35.92
CA SER A 2 31.40 24.56 -36.65
C SER A 2 30.99 23.56 -37.73
N GLU A 3 31.92 22.83 -38.33
CA GLU A 3 31.60 21.89 -39.42
C GLU A 3 31.04 20.51 -39.00
N ARG A 4 31.01 20.18 -37.73
CA ARG A 4 30.42 18.91 -37.24
C ARG A 4 28.94 19.02 -36.86
N LYS A 5 28.38 20.23 -36.80
CA LYS A 5 26.96 20.45 -36.47
C LYS A 5 26.05 20.37 -37.69
N GLU A 6 26.56 20.84 -38.88
CA GLU A 6 25.75 20.84 -40.10
C GLU A 6 25.56 19.46 -40.77
N LYS A 7 26.44 18.48 -40.51
CA LYS A 7 26.30 17.12 -41.06
C LYS A 7 25.35 16.19 -40.30
N ARG A 8 24.81 16.61 -39.14
CA ARG A 8 23.85 15.80 -38.34
C ARG A 8 22.37 16.11 -38.62
N GLU A 9 22.08 17.28 -39.20
CA GLU A 9 20.71 17.69 -39.53
C GLU A 9 20.18 17.18 -40.86
N ALA A 10 21.03 16.62 -41.71
CA ALA A 10 20.67 16.17 -43.04
C ALA A 10 20.22 14.70 -43.15
N LEU A 11 20.13 13.96 -42.02
CA LEU A 11 19.88 12.50 -42.04
C LEU A 11 18.51 12.03 -41.52
N PHE A 12 17.68 12.96 -41.01
CA PHE A 12 16.31 12.57 -40.58
C PHE A 12 15.31 13.68 -40.91
N PRO A 13 14.49 13.52 -41.95
CA PRO A 13 13.36 14.42 -42.17
C PRO A 13 12.28 14.18 -41.10
N GLU A 14 11.73 15.24 -40.54
CA GLU A 14 10.61 15.17 -39.59
C GLU A 14 9.43 14.42 -40.20
N ILE A 15 9.13 13.25 -39.62
CA ILE A 15 7.94 12.46 -39.96
C ILE A 15 6.76 12.98 -39.12
N THR A 16 5.89 13.74 -39.78
CA THR A 16 4.65 14.21 -39.16
C THR A 16 3.64 13.03 -39.00
N ARG A 17 2.79 13.07 -37.95
CA ARG A 17 1.72 12.06 -37.73
C ARG A 17 0.85 11.77 -38.94
N ARG A 18 0.67 12.71 -39.86
CA ARG A 18 -0.05 12.54 -41.16
C ARG A 18 0.74 11.72 -42.18
N GLY A 19 2.06 11.72 -42.12
CA GLY A 19 2.93 10.93 -43.01
C GLY A 19 2.88 9.44 -42.63
N LEU A 20 2.82 9.13 -41.37
CA LEU A 20 2.76 7.73 -40.88
C LEU A 20 1.44 7.02 -41.25
N LEU A 21 0.32 7.75 -41.25
CA LEU A 21 -1.01 7.19 -41.61
C LEU A 21 -1.17 6.98 -43.14
N LYS A 22 -0.39 7.68 -43.95
CA LYS A 22 -0.41 7.47 -45.42
C LYS A 22 0.51 6.35 -45.90
N ALA A 23 1.52 5.99 -45.11
CA ALA A 23 2.42 4.89 -45.41
C ALA A 23 1.86 3.51 -45.00
N GLY A 24 0.86 3.47 -44.09
CA GLY A 24 0.24 2.22 -43.61
C GLY A 24 -0.81 1.59 -44.52
N SER A 25 -1.26 2.30 -45.58
CA SER A 25 -2.35 1.83 -46.46
C SER A 25 -1.86 1.28 -47.83
N ALA A 26 -0.59 1.11 -48.05
CA ALA A 26 -0.04 0.70 -49.39
C ALA A 26 0.73 -0.65 -49.36
N LEU A 27 0.59 -1.48 -48.32
CA LEU A 27 1.30 -2.75 -48.20
C LEU A 27 0.35 -3.93 -47.96
N VAL A 28 -0.59 -4.13 -48.87
CA VAL A 28 -1.29 -5.42 -49.01
C VAL A 28 -1.36 -5.73 -50.50
N THR A 29 -0.85 -6.90 -50.85
CA THR A 29 -0.86 -7.62 -52.14
C THR A 29 0.37 -7.49 -53.04
N LEU A 30 1.26 -8.47 -52.91
CA LEU A 30 1.99 -9.08 -54.03
C LEU A 30 2.45 -10.50 -53.62
N PRO A 31 2.12 -11.55 -54.39
CA PRO A 31 2.57 -12.91 -54.12
C PRO A 31 3.98 -13.13 -54.64
N PHE A 32 4.86 -13.68 -53.81
CA PHE A 32 6.20 -14.10 -54.20
C PHE A 32 6.16 -15.49 -54.82
N VAL A 33 6.43 -15.59 -56.10
CA VAL A 33 6.76 -16.84 -56.84
C VAL A 33 8.26 -17.07 -56.67
N MET A 34 8.63 -18.17 -56.03
CA MET A 34 10.03 -18.63 -55.99
C MET A 34 10.31 -19.53 -57.19
N SER A 35 11.26 -19.11 -58.05
CA SER A 35 11.92 -20.00 -59.00
C SER A 35 13.34 -20.30 -58.51
N GLY A 36 13.59 -21.61 -58.31
CA GLY A 36 14.90 -22.11 -57.87
C GLY A 36 15.96 -22.08 -58.95
N LYS A 37 17.21 -21.88 -58.54
CA LYS A 37 18.39 -22.42 -59.20
C LYS A 37 19.40 -22.86 -58.14
N ALA A 38 19.66 -24.16 -58.19
CA ALA A 38 20.72 -24.79 -57.42
C ALA A 38 22.09 -24.41 -58.00
N MET A 39 23.03 -24.11 -57.13
CA MET A 39 24.47 -24.19 -57.48
C MET A 39 25.22 -24.87 -56.36
N ALA A 40 25.76 -26.04 -56.66
CA ALA A 40 26.58 -26.84 -55.76
C ALA A 40 28.00 -26.25 -55.68
N ALA A 41 28.51 -26.13 -54.45
CA ALA A 41 29.98 -26.02 -54.24
C ALA A 41 30.37 -26.94 -53.07
N LYS A 42 31.43 -27.67 -53.26
CA LYS A 42 31.95 -28.81 -52.50
C LYS A 42 32.58 -28.40 -51.16
N THR A 43 32.23 -29.17 -50.14
CA THR A 43 33.03 -29.75 -49.04
C THR A 43 34.34 -29.08 -48.60
N ALA A 44 34.30 -28.63 -47.35
CA ALA A 44 35.38 -28.82 -46.39
C ALA A 44 34.72 -29.27 -45.07
N ALA A 45 35.05 -30.47 -44.61
CA ALA A 45 34.61 -31.03 -43.35
C ALA A 45 35.34 -30.30 -42.23
N GLY A 46 34.61 -29.46 -41.51
CA GLY A 46 34.95 -28.96 -40.18
C GLY A 46 33.85 -29.42 -39.24
N THR A 47 34.19 -30.23 -38.27
CA THR A 47 33.30 -30.63 -37.18
C THR A 47 32.83 -29.41 -36.42
N ALA A 48 31.70 -28.81 -36.87
CA ALA A 48 30.95 -27.90 -36.04
C ALA A 48 30.18 -28.78 -35.03
N GLN A 49 30.67 -28.79 -33.78
CA GLN A 49 29.85 -29.15 -32.65
C GLN A 49 28.61 -28.22 -32.69
N ALA A 50 27.48 -28.77 -33.07
CA ALA A 50 26.20 -28.13 -32.88
C ALA A 50 26.06 -27.90 -31.36
N SER A 51 26.24 -26.65 -30.89
CA SER A 51 25.79 -26.24 -29.61
C SER A 51 24.29 -26.57 -29.57
N ALA A 52 23.91 -27.51 -28.71
CA ALA A 52 22.52 -27.75 -28.42
C ALA A 52 21.94 -26.41 -27.96
N GLU A 53 21.07 -25.80 -28.76
CA GLU A 53 20.25 -24.69 -28.30
C GLU A 53 19.57 -25.16 -27.03
N SER A 54 19.89 -24.57 -25.89
CA SER A 54 19.22 -24.91 -24.66
C SER A 54 17.75 -24.59 -24.83
N ALA A 55 16.91 -25.62 -24.68
CA ALA A 55 15.48 -25.46 -24.84
C ALA A 55 14.95 -24.40 -23.88
N GLU A 56 14.37 -23.34 -24.41
CA GLU A 56 13.69 -22.31 -23.59
C GLU A 56 12.59 -22.98 -22.74
N ARG A 57 12.61 -22.80 -21.44
CA ARG A 57 11.54 -23.22 -20.55
C ARG A 57 10.68 -22.03 -20.14
N VAL A 58 9.36 -22.19 -20.19
CA VAL A 58 8.40 -21.19 -19.72
C VAL A 58 7.85 -21.63 -18.38
N VAL A 59 8.14 -20.89 -17.33
CA VAL A 59 7.77 -21.23 -15.95
C VAL A 59 6.76 -20.23 -15.42
N GLN A 60 5.63 -20.73 -14.91
CA GLN A 60 4.67 -19.91 -14.18
C GLN A 60 5.24 -19.58 -12.80
N THR A 61 5.17 -18.31 -12.43
CA THR A 61 5.57 -17.78 -11.12
C THR A 61 4.74 -16.57 -10.77
N CYS A 62 4.97 -15.98 -9.61
CA CYS A 62 4.37 -14.70 -9.23
C CYS A 62 5.41 -13.78 -8.60
N SER A 63 5.16 -12.50 -8.69
CA SER A 63 5.93 -11.52 -7.92
C SER A 63 5.54 -11.59 -6.45
N THR A 64 6.53 -11.66 -5.57
CA THR A 64 6.32 -11.53 -4.12
C THR A 64 6.50 -10.09 -3.62
N PHE A 65 6.65 -9.11 -4.50
CA PHE A 65 6.73 -7.70 -4.15
C PHE A 65 5.43 -7.11 -3.61
N ASP A 66 5.55 -5.94 -2.99
CA ASP A 66 4.49 -5.16 -2.33
C ASP A 66 3.45 -4.59 -3.32
N CYS A 67 2.88 -5.41 -4.17
CA CYS A 67 1.76 -4.96 -5.01
C CYS A 67 0.43 -5.63 -4.71
N GLY A 68 0.38 -6.57 -3.76
CA GLY A 68 -0.84 -7.25 -3.30
C GLY A 68 -1.49 -8.20 -4.31
N GLY A 69 -1.22 -8.04 -5.59
CA GLY A 69 -1.90 -8.76 -6.66
C GLY A 69 -1.40 -10.17 -6.89
N LYS A 70 -0.11 -10.42 -6.67
CA LYS A 70 0.54 -11.73 -6.93
C LYS A 70 0.12 -12.32 -8.28
N CYS A 71 0.23 -11.50 -9.33
CA CYS A 71 -0.24 -11.87 -10.65
C CYS A 71 0.53 -13.05 -11.26
N ASP A 72 -0.16 -13.80 -12.11
CA ASP A 72 0.42 -14.88 -12.92
C ASP A 72 1.44 -14.29 -13.91
N ILE A 73 2.70 -14.54 -13.64
CA ILE A 73 3.84 -14.19 -14.49
C ILE A 73 4.36 -15.46 -15.12
N ARG A 74 4.65 -15.40 -16.41
CA ARG A 74 5.33 -16.46 -17.14
C ARG A 74 6.72 -16.01 -17.51
N ALA A 75 7.70 -16.57 -16.84
CA ALA A 75 9.11 -16.31 -17.09
C ALA A 75 9.64 -17.28 -18.14
N HIS A 76 10.20 -16.75 -19.21
CA HIS A 76 10.91 -17.48 -20.25
C HIS A 76 12.39 -17.53 -19.85
N VAL A 77 12.90 -18.72 -19.61
CA VAL A 77 14.27 -18.94 -19.14
C VAL A 77 15.05 -19.74 -20.16
N ALA A 78 16.14 -19.18 -20.65
CA ALA A 78 17.11 -19.84 -21.52
C ALA A 78 18.51 -19.60 -20.95
N ASP A 79 19.33 -20.63 -20.92
CA ASP A 79 20.72 -20.58 -20.41
C ASP A 79 20.87 -19.95 -18.99
N GLY A 80 19.88 -20.22 -18.12
CA GLY A 80 19.87 -19.67 -16.77
C GLY A 80 19.51 -18.17 -16.69
N VAL A 81 19.04 -17.57 -17.78
CA VAL A 81 18.66 -16.14 -17.85
C VAL A 81 17.19 -16.01 -18.18
N VAL A 82 16.48 -15.12 -17.49
CA VAL A 82 15.11 -14.73 -17.86
C VAL A 82 15.15 -13.81 -19.08
N THR A 83 14.80 -14.34 -20.24
CA THR A 83 14.85 -13.65 -21.53
C THR A 83 13.62 -12.79 -21.78
N GLN A 84 12.45 -13.25 -21.34
CA GLN A 84 11.16 -12.57 -21.52
C GLN A 84 10.23 -12.82 -20.33
N ILE A 85 9.32 -11.88 -20.08
CA ILE A 85 8.19 -12.05 -19.15
C ILE A 85 6.89 -11.84 -19.91
N THR A 86 6.03 -12.85 -19.87
CA THR A 86 4.68 -12.80 -20.42
C THR A 86 3.65 -13.00 -19.31
N THR A 87 2.39 -12.97 -19.65
CA THR A 87 1.29 -13.23 -18.73
C THR A 87 0.34 -14.24 -19.35
N ARG A 88 -0.54 -14.82 -18.55
CA ARG A 88 -1.52 -15.81 -19.01
C ARG A 88 -2.39 -15.23 -20.12
N PRO A 89 -2.67 -15.98 -21.21
CA PRO A 89 -3.60 -15.53 -22.25
C PRO A 89 -5.04 -15.43 -21.72
N ASP A 90 -5.82 -14.52 -22.30
CA ASP A 90 -7.22 -14.27 -21.89
C ASP A 90 -8.13 -15.48 -21.99
N SER A 91 -7.89 -16.33 -23.01
CA SER A 91 -8.65 -17.57 -23.24
C SER A 91 -8.55 -18.58 -22.09
N ALA A 92 -7.63 -18.36 -21.15
CA ALA A 92 -7.44 -19.24 -19.99
C ALA A 92 -8.03 -18.65 -18.70
N LEU A 93 -8.80 -17.56 -18.79
CA LEU A 93 -9.46 -16.96 -17.64
C LEU A 93 -10.78 -17.67 -17.37
N ASP A 94 -10.94 -18.18 -16.15
CA ASP A 94 -12.25 -18.55 -15.62
C ASP A 94 -12.97 -17.26 -15.20
N PRO A 95 -14.12 -16.92 -15.78
CA PRO A 95 -14.88 -15.73 -15.39
C PRO A 95 -15.27 -15.71 -13.90
N GLN A 96 -15.42 -16.88 -13.28
CA GLN A 96 -15.80 -17.03 -11.88
C GLN A 96 -14.58 -16.96 -10.93
N MET A 97 -13.41 -17.31 -11.42
CA MET A 97 -12.16 -17.29 -10.65
C MET A 97 -11.02 -16.68 -11.48
N PRO A 98 -11.06 -15.37 -11.75
CA PRO A 98 -10.07 -14.72 -12.57
C PRO A 98 -8.69 -14.75 -11.90
N VAL A 99 -7.68 -15.25 -12.60
CA VAL A 99 -6.29 -15.13 -12.18
C VAL A 99 -5.72 -13.81 -12.71
N MET A 100 -5.05 -13.05 -11.85
CA MET A 100 -4.53 -11.74 -12.22
C MET A 100 -3.45 -11.81 -13.30
N ARG A 101 -3.62 -11.00 -14.32
CA ARG A 101 -2.61 -10.79 -15.35
C ARG A 101 -1.59 -9.74 -14.90
N ALA A 102 -0.35 -9.92 -15.34
CA ALA A 102 0.71 -8.97 -15.04
C ALA A 102 0.45 -7.61 -15.71
N CYS A 103 0.42 -6.54 -14.91
CA CYS A 103 0.42 -5.16 -15.38
C CYS A 103 1.82 -4.73 -15.84
N VAL A 104 2.01 -3.46 -16.20
CA VAL A 104 3.30 -2.92 -16.65
C VAL A 104 4.43 -3.18 -15.64
N ARG A 105 4.16 -3.12 -14.33
CA ARG A 105 5.15 -3.46 -13.29
C ARG A 105 5.61 -4.91 -13.39
N GLY A 106 4.66 -5.85 -13.44
CA GLY A 106 4.95 -7.28 -13.53
C GLY A 106 5.70 -7.65 -14.80
N ARG A 107 5.33 -7.06 -15.94
CA ARG A 107 5.99 -7.32 -17.24
C ARG A 107 7.40 -6.75 -17.33
N SER A 108 7.73 -5.74 -16.53
CA SER A 108 9.02 -5.06 -16.55
C SER A 108 10.05 -5.61 -15.55
N TYR A 109 9.73 -6.63 -14.74
CA TYR A 109 10.62 -7.16 -13.70
C TYR A 109 11.99 -7.59 -14.20
N ARG A 110 12.10 -8.03 -15.44
CA ARG A 110 13.40 -8.37 -16.04
C ARG A 110 14.38 -7.20 -15.97
N LYS A 111 13.90 -5.96 -16.24
CA LYS A 111 14.72 -4.75 -16.14
C LYS A 111 15.06 -4.36 -14.71
N PHE A 112 14.26 -4.81 -13.76
CA PHE A 112 14.53 -4.65 -12.34
C PHE A 112 15.53 -5.70 -11.83
N VAL A 113 15.40 -6.97 -12.22
CA VAL A 113 16.26 -8.08 -11.77
C VAL A 113 17.68 -7.93 -12.31
N TYR A 114 17.86 -7.53 -13.57
CA TYR A 114 19.16 -7.37 -14.21
C TYR A 114 19.65 -5.92 -14.26
N HIS A 115 19.17 -5.06 -13.38
CA HIS A 115 19.64 -3.69 -13.31
C HIS A 115 21.11 -3.64 -12.83
N PRO A 116 22.00 -2.84 -13.46
CA PRO A 116 23.43 -2.78 -13.11
C PRO A 116 23.68 -2.29 -11.68
N ASP A 117 22.79 -1.46 -11.13
CA ASP A 117 22.90 -0.87 -9.79
C ASP A 117 22.39 -1.79 -8.68
N ARG A 118 21.97 -3.03 -8.99
CA ARG A 118 21.68 -4.00 -7.94
C ARG A 118 22.91 -4.24 -7.08
N LEU A 119 22.70 -4.34 -5.76
CA LEU A 119 23.75 -4.69 -4.82
C LEU A 119 24.35 -6.06 -5.18
N LYS A 120 25.66 -6.21 -5.02
CA LYS A 120 26.43 -7.36 -5.51
C LYS A 120 27.14 -8.10 -4.40
N TYR A 121 27.58 -7.41 -3.38
CA TYR A 121 28.44 -7.90 -2.32
C TYR A 121 27.98 -7.37 -0.98
N PRO A 122 28.22 -8.08 0.14
CA PRO A 122 28.08 -7.51 1.46
C PRO A 122 29.07 -6.36 1.65
N MET A 123 28.62 -5.29 2.27
CA MET A 123 29.38 -4.04 2.40
C MET A 123 29.23 -3.45 3.79
N LYS A 124 30.32 -2.89 4.31
CA LYS A 124 30.40 -2.19 5.59
C LYS A 124 30.59 -0.68 5.35
N ARG A 125 29.93 0.12 6.14
CA ARG A 125 30.06 1.58 6.08
C ARG A 125 31.46 2.05 6.42
N VAL A 126 31.99 3.01 5.65
CA VAL A 126 33.30 3.68 5.81
C VAL A 126 33.17 5.20 5.83
N GLY A 127 32.20 5.77 6.36
CA GLY A 127 31.95 7.21 6.44
C GLY A 127 30.87 7.49 7.45
N LYS A 128 30.30 8.69 7.41
CA LYS A 128 29.12 9.00 8.20
C LYS A 128 27.89 8.31 7.61
N ARG A 129 26.94 7.98 8.45
CA ARG A 129 25.64 7.47 7.98
C ARG A 129 25.01 8.49 7.04
N GLY A 130 24.38 8.00 5.97
CA GLY A 130 23.76 8.84 4.92
C GLY A 130 24.70 9.24 3.78
N GLU A 131 26.02 9.21 3.95
CA GLU A 131 26.96 9.52 2.85
C GLU A 131 26.94 8.45 1.73
N GLY A 132 26.49 7.23 2.04
CA GLY A 132 26.45 6.13 1.06
C GLY A 132 27.83 5.58 0.70
N LYS A 133 28.83 5.74 1.59
CA LYS A 133 30.20 5.23 1.41
C LYS A 133 30.36 3.89 2.09
N PHE A 134 30.64 2.87 1.30
CA PHE A 134 30.78 1.50 1.76
C PHE A 134 32.00 0.84 1.16
N GLU A 135 32.61 -0.11 1.89
CA GLU A 135 33.63 -1.04 1.40
C GLU A 135 33.10 -2.46 1.38
N ARG A 136 33.53 -3.25 0.41
CA ARG A 136 33.19 -4.66 0.32
C ARG A 136 33.85 -5.45 1.45
N ILE A 137 33.07 -6.36 2.07
CA ILE A 137 33.55 -7.33 3.05
C ILE A 137 33.13 -8.75 2.65
N SER A 138 33.61 -9.76 3.36
CA SER A 138 33.13 -11.14 3.18
C SER A 138 31.80 -11.38 3.91
N TRP A 139 31.07 -12.42 3.50
CA TRP A 139 29.88 -12.88 4.24
C TRP A 139 30.24 -13.34 5.66
N GLU A 140 31.40 -14.00 5.81
CA GLU A 140 31.91 -14.42 7.14
C GLU A 140 32.09 -13.21 8.07
N GLU A 141 32.67 -12.11 7.58
CA GLU A 141 32.80 -10.88 8.35
C GLU A 141 31.43 -10.25 8.64
N ALA A 142 30.54 -10.20 7.64
CA ALA A 142 29.21 -9.62 7.78
C ALA A 142 28.39 -10.34 8.85
N THR A 143 28.32 -11.68 8.80
CA THR A 143 27.55 -12.48 9.75
C THR A 143 28.17 -12.49 11.16
N THR A 144 29.50 -12.38 11.26
CA THR A 144 30.20 -12.20 12.54
C THR A 144 29.85 -10.84 13.16
N LEU A 145 29.90 -9.75 12.38
CA LEU A 145 29.52 -8.41 12.87
C LEU A 145 28.07 -8.37 13.38
N ILE A 146 27.15 -9.07 12.71
CA ILE A 146 25.76 -9.15 13.16
C ILE A 146 25.66 -9.90 14.49
N ALA A 147 26.28 -11.08 14.59
CA ALA A 147 26.22 -11.90 15.79
C ALA A 147 26.85 -11.19 17.00
N ASP A 148 28.04 -10.60 16.84
CA ASP A 148 28.76 -9.88 17.89
C ASP A 148 27.99 -8.66 18.39
N ASN A 149 27.42 -7.85 17.47
CA ASN A 149 26.62 -6.69 17.85
C ASN A 149 25.30 -7.08 18.50
N LEU A 150 24.63 -8.14 18.03
CA LEU A 150 23.45 -8.69 18.69
C LEU A 150 23.74 -9.08 20.14
N GLN A 151 24.84 -9.81 20.38
CA GLN A 151 25.24 -10.22 21.74
C GLN A 151 25.63 -9.00 22.59
N ARG A 152 26.55 -8.17 22.10
CA ARG A 152 27.12 -7.04 22.84
C ARG A 152 26.05 -6.01 23.24
N ILE A 153 25.24 -5.59 22.28
CA ILE A 153 24.24 -4.52 22.51
C ILE A 153 23.09 -5.05 23.35
N THR A 154 22.64 -6.27 23.08
CA THR A 154 21.58 -6.92 23.89
C THR A 154 22.01 -7.13 25.33
N ALA A 155 23.26 -7.54 25.58
CA ALA A 155 23.77 -7.67 26.94
C ALA A 155 23.78 -6.37 27.70
N LYS A 156 23.97 -5.23 27.01
CA LYS A 156 23.99 -3.89 27.61
C LYS A 156 22.59 -3.31 27.88
N TYR A 157 21.65 -3.50 26.98
CA TYR A 157 20.36 -2.78 26.98
C TYR A 157 19.13 -3.69 27.10
N GLY A 158 19.31 -5.01 27.10
CA GLY A 158 18.22 -5.98 27.08
C GLY A 158 17.60 -6.17 25.68
N PRO A 159 16.76 -7.21 25.51
CA PRO A 159 16.24 -7.63 24.19
C PRO A 159 15.26 -6.62 23.57
N ALA A 160 14.58 -5.80 24.36
CA ALA A 160 13.67 -4.75 23.85
C ALA A 160 14.40 -3.63 23.08
N CYS A 161 15.74 -3.61 23.06
CA CYS A 161 16.52 -2.68 22.25
C CYS A 161 16.60 -3.07 20.75
N ARG A 162 16.12 -4.25 20.38
CA ARG A 162 16.17 -4.81 19.01
C ARG A 162 14.86 -4.53 18.30
N PHE A 163 14.93 -4.07 17.05
CA PHE A 163 13.75 -3.76 16.25
C PHE A 163 13.90 -4.25 14.82
N VAL A 164 12.89 -4.93 14.31
CA VAL A 164 12.80 -5.34 12.91
C VAL A 164 11.74 -4.50 12.24
N HIS A 165 12.15 -3.59 11.35
CA HIS A 165 11.19 -2.77 10.63
C HIS A 165 10.44 -3.59 9.59
N ASN A 166 9.14 -3.34 9.44
CA ASN A 166 8.29 -4.03 8.49
C ASN A 166 8.68 -3.68 7.06
N ASN A 167 8.88 -4.70 6.28
CA ASN A 167 9.23 -4.58 4.88
C ASN A 167 8.38 -5.53 4.04
N THR A 168 7.52 -4.95 3.25
CA THR A 168 6.68 -5.70 2.31
C THR A 168 7.21 -5.68 0.89
N ALA A 169 8.33 -5.00 0.64
CA ALA A 169 8.81 -4.71 -0.70
C ALA A 169 9.29 -5.95 -1.46
N THR A 170 10.08 -6.82 -0.83
CA THR A 170 10.59 -8.05 -1.46
C THR A 170 10.05 -9.32 -0.83
N SER A 171 9.36 -9.20 0.29
CA SER A 171 8.97 -10.30 1.17
C SER A 171 7.47 -10.61 1.19
N GLY A 172 6.75 -10.26 0.14
CA GLY A 172 5.29 -10.46 0.07
C GLY A 172 4.81 -11.90 -0.11
N GLY A 173 5.65 -12.91 0.17
CA GLY A 173 5.30 -14.32 0.20
C GLY A 173 5.08 -14.84 1.62
N THR A 174 4.82 -16.12 1.74
CA THR A 174 4.60 -16.79 3.04
C THR A 174 5.88 -16.93 3.84
N PHE A 175 7.03 -17.03 3.17
CA PHE A 175 8.36 -17.13 3.74
C PHE A 175 9.17 -15.87 3.42
N SER A 176 9.59 -15.14 4.43
CA SER A 176 10.24 -13.84 4.25
C SER A 176 11.34 -13.58 5.27
N GLY A 177 12.32 -12.75 4.88
CA GLY A 177 13.48 -12.44 5.71
C GLY A 177 13.11 -11.79 7.04
N ASP A 178 12.09 -10.93 7.07
CA ASP A 178 11.64 -10.29 8.31
C ASP A 178 10.99 -11.28 9.27
N LYS A 179 10.21 -12.26 8.79
CA LYS A 179 9.64 -13.32 9.63
C LYS A 179 10.76 -14.19 10.23
N MET A 180 11.72 -14.59 9.40
CA MET A 180 12.84 -15.41 9.88
C MET A 180 13.75 -14.63 10.82
N MET A 181 13.99 -13.33 10.62
CA MET A 181 14.70 -12.49 11.58
C MET A 181 13.96 -12.44 12.93
N ARG A 182 12.65 -12.27 12.92
CA ARG A 182 11.84 -12.31 14.16
C ARG A 182 11.93 -13.65 14.86
N ARG A 183 11.93 -14.76 14.10
CA ARG A 183 12.17 -16.11 14.64
C ARG A 183 13.54 -16.19 15.33
N LEU A 184 14.61 -15.71 14.68
CA LEU A 184 15.96 -15.66 15.26
C LEU A 184 15.99 -14.84 16.56
N LEU A 185 15.36 -13.68 16.55
CA LEU A 185 15.33 -12.79 17.71
C LEU A 185 14.49 -13.38 18.86
N ASN A 186 13.39 -14.07 18.57
CA ASN A 186 12.59 -14.76 19.59
C ASN A 186 13.38 -15.88 20.26
N LEU A 187 14.12 -16.66 19.50
CA LEU A 187 15.01 -17.71 20.02
C LEU A 187 16.16 -17.16 20.87
N THR A 188 16.49 -15.88 20.75
CA THR A 188 17.58 -15.22 21.48
C THR A 188 17.11 -14.17 22.48
N GLY A 189 15.88 -14.26 22.98
CA GLY A 189 15.33 -13.43 24.05
C GLY A 189 14.31 -12.39 23.65
N GLY A 190 13.92 -12.30 22.36
CA GLY A 190 12.84 -11.43 21.88
C GLY A 190 13.32 -10.12 21.27
N TYR A 191 12.39 -9.26 20.93
CA TYR A 191 12.60 -7.93 20.31
C TYR A 191 11.40 -7.04 20.60
N LEU A 192 11.54 -5.72 20.47
CA LEU A 192 10.43 -4.78 20.53
C LEU A 192 9.54 -4.96 19.30
N GLU A 193 8.30 -5.42 19.53
CA GLU A 193 7.31 -5.64 18.46
C GLU A 193 6.64 -4.31 18.06
N TYR A 194 6.01 -4.29 16.90
CA TYR A 194 5.12 -3.19 16.50
C TYR A 194 3.77 -3.73 16.06
N TYR A 195 2.76 -2.87 16.16
CA TYR A 195 1.39 -3.17 15.71
C TYR A 195 0.92 -2.18 14.64
N HIS A 196 -0.16 -2.54 13.96
CA HIS A 196 -0.75 -1.88 12.81
C HIS A 196 0.14 -1.84 11.57
N SER A 197 -0.34 -1.20 10.54
CA SER A 197 0.37 -0.94 9.29
C SER A 197 0.22 0.52 8.90
N VAL A 198 1.20 1.03 8.18
CA VAL A 198 1.15 2.38 7.58
C VAL A 198 -0.01 2.50 6.58
N SER A 199 -0.44 1.37 5.97
CA SER A 199 -1.41 1.39 4.86
C SER A 199 -2.86 1.59 5.29
N MET A 200 -3.31 0.94 6.40
CA MET A 200 -4.73 0.81 6.75
C MET A 200 -5.01 0.76 8.25
N GLY A 201 -4.02 1.11 9.08
CA GLY A 201 -4.13 0.99 10.54
C GLY A 201 -5.31 1.74 11.13
N ASN A 202 -5.60 2.94 10.61
CA ASN A 202 -6.67 3.78 11.12
C ASN A 202 -8.05 3.17 10.89
N THR A 203 -8.32 2.66 9.68
CA THR A 203 -9.60 2.00 9.37
C THR A 203 -9.76 0.71 10.17
N ALA A 204 -8.70 -0.11 10.25
CA ALA A 204 -8.73 -1.37 10.98
C ALA A 204 -8.97 -1.17 12.49
N ALA A 205 -8.46 -0.08 13.08
CA ALA A 205 -8.70 0.25 14.49
C ALA A 205 -10.07 0.89 14.73
N ALA A 206 -10.60 1.67 13.78
CA ALA A 206 -11.84 2.41 13.97
C ALA A 206 -13.11 1.56 13.72
N THR A 207 -13.10 0.70 12.70
CA THR A 207 -14.26 -0.12 12.30
C THR A 207 -14.83 -0.96 13.45
N PRO A 208 -14.01 -1.57 14.36
CA PRO A 208 -14.53 -2.32 15.51
C PRO A 208 -15.37 -1.53 16.50
N TYR A 209 -15.27 -0.20 16.50
CA TYR A 209 -16.12 0.65 17.34
C TYR A 209 -17.54 0.87 16.78
N THR A 210 -17.78 0.37 15.57
CA THR A 210 -19.14 0.32 15.01
C THR A 210 -19.66 -1.12 14.93
N TYR A 211 -18.84 -2.06 14.45
CA TYR A 211 -19.27 -3.45 14.15
C TYR A 211 -18.70 -4.52 15.10
N GLY A 212 -17.77 -4.17 15.98
CA GLY A 212 -17.05 -5.11 16.83
C GLY A 212 -15.91 -5.86 16.15
N THR A 213 -15.80 -5.77 14.83
CA THR A 213 -14.72 -6.38 14.03
C THR A 213 -14.24 -5.46 12.94
N ALA A 214 -12.98 -5.63 12.51
CA ALA A 214 -12.45 -4.93 11.36
C ALA A 214 -12.93 -5.53 10.03
N ALA A 215 -13.23 -6.83 9.97
CA ALA A 215 -13.66 -7.53 8.76
C ALA A 215 -15.11 -7.18 8.40
N SER A 216 -15.30 -6.16 7.55
CA SER A 216 -16.62 -5.61 7.18
C SER A 216 -16.93 -5.66 5.68
N GLY A 217 -16.05 -6.23 4.86
CA GLY A 217 -16.22 -6.33 3.42
C GLY A 217 -16.78 -7.68 2.96
N ASN A 218 -17.60 -7.63 1.93
CA ASN A 218 -18.08 -8.81 1.22
C ASN A 218 -16.98 -9.35 0.29
N SER A 219 -17.15 -10.57 -0.24
CA SER A 219 -16.39 -11.00 -1.41
C SER A 219 -16.87 -10.26 -2.67
N LEU A 220 -15.94 -9.95 -3.59
CA LEU A 220 -16.26 -9.08 -4.75
C LEU A 220 -17.30 -9.70 -5.72
N ASP A 221 -17.39 -11.02 -5.79
CA ASP A 221 -18.37 -11.77 -6.57
C ASP A 221 -19.81 -11.51 -6.11
N THR A 222 -20.02 -11.16 -4.83
CA THR A 222 -21.35 -10.84 -4.30
C THR A 222 -21.88 -9.49 -4.78
N LEU A 223 -21.03 -8.65 -5.38
CA LEU A 223 -21.40 -7.32 -5.88
C LEU A 223 -22.00 -7.33 -7.28
N ALA A 224 -22.11 -8.50 -7.94
CA ALA A 224 -22.61 -8.59 -9.31
C ALA A 224 -24.01 -7.96 -9.53
N ASP A 225 -24.86 -7.99 -8.50
CA ASP A 225 -26.23 -7.46 -8.53
C ASP A 225 -26.34 -6.01 -7.98
N THR A 226 -25.21 -5.39 -7.62
CA THR A 226 -25.19 -4.02 -7.08
C THR A 226 -25.65 -3.01 -8.13
N LYS A 227 -26.57 -2.12 -7.75
CA LYS A 227 -27.13 -1.11 -8.67
C LYS A 227 -26.36 0.19 -8.65
N LEU A 228 -25.81 0.57 -7.50
CA LEU A 228 -25.03 1.77 -7.30
C LEU A 228 -23.75 1.46 -6.51
N VAL A 229 -22.62 1.88 -7.01
CA VAL A 229 -21.34 1.87 -6.28
C VAL A 229 -20.87 3.30 -6.07
N ILE A 230 -20.59 3.66 -4.83
CA ILE A 230 -19.91 4.90 -4.46
C ILE A 230 -18.47 4.52 -4.09
N LEU A 231 -17.49 4.93 -4.91
CA LEU A 231 -16.08 4.79 -4.64
C LEU A 231 -15.56 6.05 -3.94
N TRP A 232 -15.27 5.94 -2.66
CA TRP A 232 -14.83 7.07 -1.84
C TRP A 232 -13.33 7.03 -1.60
N GLY A 233 -12.57 7.91 -2.29
CA GLY A 233 -11.10 7.90 -2.24
C GLY A 233 -10.49 6.54 -2.61
N HIS A 234 -11.15 5.79 -3.49
CA HIS A 234 -10.76 4.44 -3.92
C HIS A 234 -10.46 4.41 -5.41
N ASN A 235 -9.24 4.01 -5.76
CA ASN A 235 -8.71 4.13 -7.13
C ASN A 235 -8.14 2.79 -7.66
N PRO A 236 -8.97 1.75 -7.88
CA PRO A 236 -8.52 0.43 -8.28
C PRO A 236 -7.93 0.37 -9.68
N THR A 237 -8.28 1.27 -10.59
CA THR A 237 -7.75 1.28 -11.97
C THR A 237 -6.26 1.68 -12.02
N GLU A 238 -5.80 2.56 -11.14
CA GLU A 238 -4.38 2.93 -11.03
C GLU A 238 -3.61 2.00 -10.09
N THR A 239 -4.17 1.68 -8.94
CA THR A 239 -3.49 0.90 -7.91
C THR A 239 -3.34 -0.57 -8.32
N ILE A 240 -4.27 -1.09 -9.11
CA ILE A 240 -4.31 -2.48 -9.60
C ILE A 240 -4.11 -3.46 -8.43
N PHE A 241 -4.93 -3.27 -7.40
CA PHE A 241 -4.88 -4.08 -6.20
C PHE A 241 -5.86 -5.25 -6.32
N GLY A 242 -5.35 -6.40 -6.76
CA GLY A 242 -6.17 -7.59 -6.96
C GLY A 242 -7.14 -7.49 -8.13
N HIS A 243 -8.23 -8.24 -8.04
CA HIS A 243 -9.27 -8.34 -9.08
C HIS A 243 -10.31 -7.23 -9.06
N THR A 244 -10.23 -6.29 -8.14
CA THR A 244 -11.26 -5.26 -7.90
C THR A 244 -11.67 -4.56 -9.20
N ASN A 245 -10.69 -4.14 -10.00
CA ASN A 245 -10.99 -3.47 -11.27
C ASN A 245 -11.69 -4.38 -12.30
N HIS A 246 -11.38 -5.69 -12.30
CA HIS A 246 -12.04 -6.65 -13.17
C HIS A 246 -13.53 -6.75 -12.84
N TYR A 247 -13.89 -6.95 -11.57
CA TYR A 247 -15.29 -7.00 -11.15
C TYR A 247 -16.03 -5.69 -11.40
N PHE A 248 -15.41 -4.55 -11.13
CA PHE A 248 -16.04 -3.25 -11.37
C PHE A 248 -16.28 -2.97 -12.87
N GLN A 249 -15.37 -3.39 -13.75
CA GLN A 249 -15.60 -3.30 -15.19
C GLN A 249 -16.78 -4.19 -15.64
N GLN A 250 -16.91 -5.40 -15.10
CA GLN A 250 -18.06 -6.26 -15.37
C GLN A 250 -19.36 -5.63 -14.86
N MET A 251 -19.38 -5.10 -13.63
CA MET A 251 -20.53 -4.43 -13.06
C MET A 251 -20.93 -3.21 -13.92
N LYS A 252 -19.97 -2.40 -14.38
CA LYS A 252 -20.21 -1.27 -15.29
C LYS A 252 -20.84 -1.73 -16.61
N GLN A 253 -20.34 -2.82 -17.20
CA GLN A 253 -20.92 -3.42 -18.41
C GLN A 253 -22.36 -3.94 -18.19
N ASN A 254 -22.67 -4.38 -16.98
CA ASN A 254 -24.00 -4.84 -16.57
C ASN A 254 -24.95 -3.72 -16.15
N GLY A 255 -24.53 -2.45 -16.26
CA GLY A 255 -25.38 -1.29 -16.01
C GLY A 255 -25.33 -0.75 -14.56
N THR A 256 -24.43 -1.21 -13.71
CA THR A 256 -24.21 -0.59 -12.39
C THR A 256 -23.74 0.84 -12.55
N ARG A 257 -24.40 1.77 -11.84
CA ARG A 257 -23.99 3.18 -11.78
C ARG A 257 -22.83 3.35 -10.81
N PHE A 258 -21.83 4.15 -11.20
CA PHE A 258 -20.66 4.47 -10.38
C PHE A 258 -20.58 5.97 -10.10
N ILE A 259 -20.49 6.34 -8.83
CA ILE A 259 -20.16 7.69 -8.36
C ILE A 259 -18.78 7.63 -7.70
N VAL A 260 -17.88 8.53 -8.04
CA VAL A 260 -16.53 8.58 -7.46
C VAL A 260 -16.33 9.89 -6.73
N VAL A 261 -16.08 9.81 -5.42
CA VAL A 261 -15.75 10.94 -4.55
C VAL A 261 -14.23 10.95 -4.36
N ASP A 262 -13.56 11.90 -4.99
CA ASP A 262 -12.07 12.00 -4.98
C ASP A 262 -11.67 13.42 -5.41
N PRO A 263 -10.70 14.08 -4.74
CA PRO A 263 -10.23 15.41 -5.17
C PRO A 263 -9.57 15.40 -6.55
N ARG A 264 -9.21 14.23 -7.04
CA ARG A 264 -8.48 14.00 -8.30
C ARG A 264 -9.35 13.26 -9.33
N TYR A 265 -9.38 13.74 -10.56
CA TYR A 265 -9.94 13.01 -11.69
C TYR A 265 -8.97 11.88 -12.09
N SER A 266 -9.06 10.77 -11.36
CA SER A 266 -8.20 9.60 -11.49
C SER A 266 -8.55 8.74 -12.71
N ASP A 267 -7.73 7.73 -13.00
CA ASP A 267 -8.07 6.77 -14.06
C ASP A 267 -9.29 5.90 -13.70
N THR A 268 -9.60 5.74 -12.42
CA THR A 268 -10.85 5.13 -11.97
C THR A 268 -12.04 6.00 -12.31
N VAL A 269 -11.95 7.31 -12.10
CA VAL A 269 -12.98 8.26 -12.55
C VAL A 269 -13.15 8.15 -14.05
N ALA A 270 -12.07 8.25 -14.82
CA ALA A 270 -12.10 8.20 -16.28
C ALA A 270 -12.68 6.91 -16.87
N SER A 271 -12.55 5.76 -16.16
CA SER A 271 -12.94 4.44 -16.69
C SER A 271 -14.26 3.90 -16.15
N LEU A 272 -14.69 4.32 -14.96
CA LEU A 272 -15.85 3.76 -14.28
C LEU A 272 -16.92 4.79 -13.97
N ALA A 273 -16.58 6.05 -13.62
CA ALA A 273 -17.53 7.00 -13.07
C ALA A 273 -18.60 7.44 -14.08
N ASP A 274 -19.85 7.44 -13.65
CA ASP A 274 -20.95 8.19 -14.26
C ASP A 274 -20.99 9.60 -13.71
N GLU A 275 -20.48 9.79 -12.48
CA GLU A 275 -20.40 11.08 -11.81
C GLU A 275 -19.10 11.17 -10.98
N TRP A 276 -18.43 12.32 -11.05
CA TRP A 276 -17.27 12.64 -10.23
C TRP A 276 -17.58 13.80 -9.30
N ILE A 277 -17.34 13.61 -8.02
CA ILE A 277 -17.56 14.60 -6.98
C ILE A 277 -16.21 14.96 -6.35
N PRO A 278 -15.60 16.08 -6.73
CA PRO A 278 -14.39 16.58 -6.10
C PRO A 278 -14.68 17.08 -4.68
N LEU A 279 -13.86 16.68 -3.73
CA LEU A 279 -13.99 16.95 -2.30
C LEU A 279 -12.69 17.51 -1.76
N LEU A 280 -12.71 18.58 -0.94
CA LEU A 280 -11.51 19.01 -0.22
C LEU A 280 -11.02 17.90 0.70
N PRO A 281 -9.72 17.54 0.66
CA PRO A 281 -9.16 16.51 1.53
C PRO A 281 -9.41 16.79 3.01
N ALA A 282 -9.64 15.74 3.79
CA ALA A 282 -9.92 15.76 5.23
C ALA A 282 -11.27 16.43 5.63
N THR A 283 -12.16 16.70 4.69
CA THR A 283 -13.51 17.19 4.97
C THR A 283 -14.62 16.14 4.75
N ASP A 284 -14.22 14.89 4.59
CA ASP A 284 -15.06 13.74 4.29
C ASP A 284 -16.28 13.63 5.23
N ASN A 285 -16.05 13.78 6.54
CA ASN A 285 -17.12 13.69 7.52
C ASN A 285 -18.17 14.82 7.36
N ALA A 286 -17.77 16.03 6.97
CA ALA A 286 -18.76 17.08 6.73
C ALA A 286 -19.71 16.74 5.57
N LEU A 287 -19.19 16.11 4.50
CA LEU A 287 -20.02 15.59 3.42
C LEU A 287 -20.93 14.45 3.90
N MET A 288 -20.37 13.51 4.67
CA MET A 288 -21.12 12.36 5.22
C MET A 288 -22.21 12.81 6.21
N ASP A 289 -21.92 13.79 7.09
CA ASP A 289 -22.88 14.36 8.04
C ASP A 289 -24.07 15.01 7.31
N ALA A 290 -23.79 15.79 6.27
CA ALA A 290 -24.85 16.40 5.47
C ALA A 290 -25.65 15.37 4.65
N MET A 291 -25.03 14.30 4.17
CA MET A 291 -25.75 13.18 3.56
C MET A 291 -26.67 12.50 4.58
N MET A 292 -26.16 12.23 5.80
CA MET A 292 -26.96 11.64 6.88
C MET A 292 -28.10 12.56 7.28
N TYR A 293 -27.87 13.89 7.34
CA TYR A 293 -28.93 14.86 7.59
C TYR A 293 -30.06 14.78 6.55
N VAL A 294 -29.74 14.74 5.26
CA VAL A 294 -30.75 14.59 4.19
C VAL A 294 -31.50 13.27 4.34
N ILE A 295 -30.78 12.16 4.56
CA ILE A 295 -31.38 10.82 4.73
C ILE A 295 -32.36 10.78 5.91
N VAL A 296 -32.00 11.41 7.03
CA VAL A 296 -32.83 11.43 8.25
C VAL A 296 -34.00 12.42 8.12
N SER A 297 -33.74 13.67 7.70
CA SER A 297 -34.76 14.73 7.62
C SER A 297 -35.81 14.47 6.55
N GLU A 298 -35.46 13.79 5.45
CA GLU A 298 -36.37 13.37 4.39
C GLU A 298 -36.99 11.97 4.66
N ASN A 299 -36.72 11.33 5.82
CA ASN A 299 -37.21 9.98 6.17
C ASN A 299 -36.83 8.88 5.19
N LEU A 300 -35.63 8.97 4.60
CA LEU A 300 -35.11 8.00 3.64
C LEU A 300 -34.31 6.84 4.29
N HIS A 301 -34.07 6.91 5.59
CA HIS A 301 -33.37 5.85 6.33
C HIS A 301 -34.23 4.58 6.47
N ASP A 302 -33.61 3.42 6.54
CA ASP A 302 -34.25 2.12 6.77
C ASP A 302 -34.65 2.00 8.24
N LYS A 303 -35.87 2.47 8.59
CA LYS A 303 -36.38 2.52 9.96
C LYS A 303 -36.38 1.16 10.65
N ALA A 304 -36.83 0.12 9.95
CA ALA A 304 -36.92 -1.23 10.51
C ALA A 304 -35.52 -1.80 10.80
N PHE A 305 -34.56 -1.52 9.93
CA PHE A 305 -33.17 -1.92 10.15
C PHE A 305 -32.57 -1.21 11.36
N ILE A 306 -32.74 0.11 11.44
CA ILE A 306 -32.20 0.93 12.54
C ILE A 306 -32.75 0.49 13.87
N GLU A 307 -34.07 0.38 14.01
CA GLU A 307 -34.73 -0.01 15.26
C GLU A 307 -34.23 -1.40 15.74
N ARG A 308 -34.10 -2.33 14.81
CA ARG A 308 -33.76 -3.72 15.15
C ARG A 308 -32.28 -3.91 15.48
N TYR A 309 -31.38 -3.27 14.70
CA TYR A 309 -29.96 -3.65 14.70
C TYR A 309 -29.03 -2.59 15.25
N THR A 310 -29.48 -1.39 15.60
CA THR A 310 -28.58 -0.29 15.99
C THR A 310 -28.75 0.21 17.41
N LEU A 311 -27.76 0.95 17.87
CA LEU A 311 -27.72 1.68 19.12
C LEU A 311 -27.20 3.10 18.85
N GLY A 312 -27.83 4.13 19.46
CA GLY A 312 -27.37 5.53 19.39
C GLY A 312 -27.88 6.34 18.19
N PHE A 313 -28.94 5.89 17.53
CA PHE A 313 -29.57 6.64 16.44
C PHE A 313 -30.34 7.87 16.97
N ASP A 314 -31.21 7.68 17.96
CA ASP A 314 -32.03 8.68 18.61
C ASP A 314 -31.92 8.56 20.14
N GLU A 315 -32.58 9.47 20.87
CA GLU A 315 -32.51 9.49 22.33
C GLU A 315 -33.06 8.21 22.96
N ALA A 316 -34.03 7.55 22.33
CA ALA A 316 -34.61 6.31 22.83
C ALA A 316 -33.68 5.11 22.72
N SER A 317 -32.72 5.18 21.81
CA SER A 317 -31.73 4.10 21.53
C SER A 317 -30.35 4.39 22.11
N MET A 318 -30.19 5.42 22.97
CA MET A 318 -28.91 5.77 23.58
C MET A 318 -28.52 4.77 24.70
N PRO A 319 -27.20 4.54 24.89
CA PRO A 319 -26.71 3.74 26.02
C PRO A 319 -27.05 4.43 27.37
N GLU A 320 -27.25 3.63 28.40
CA GLU A 320 -27.47 4.14 29.76
C GLU A 320 -26.28 4.99 30.26
N GLY A 321 -26.57 6.07 30.97
CA GLY A 321 -25.56 6.96 31.56
C GLY A 321 -24.93 7.96 30.57
N VAL A 322 -25.47 8.11 29.36
CA VAL A 322 -25.08 9.14 28.41
C VAL A 322 -26.04 10.33 28.54
N PRO A 323 -25.57 11.59 28.59
CA PRO A 323 -26.42 12.77 28.61
C PRO A 323 -27.36 12.87 27.38
N ALA A 324 -28.44 13.63 27.51
CA ALA A 324 -29.32 13.94 26.39
C ALA A 324 -28.59 14.74 25.30
N ASN A 325 -29.11 14.68 24.07
CA ASN A 325 -28.61 15.35 22.87
C ASN A 325 -27.26 14.80 22.34
N GLU A 326 -26.86 13.59 22.75
CA GLU A 326 -25.65 12.93 22.23
C GLU A 326 -25.94 11.95 21.07
N SER A 327 -27.23 11.73 20.72
CA SER A 327 -27.62 10.83 19.63
C SER A 327 -27.29 11.38 18.25
N LEU A 328 -27.28 10.49 17.22
CA LEU A 328 -27.05 10.90 15.84
C LEU A 328 -28.08 11.96 15.39
N VAL A 329 -29.37 11.75 15.68
CA VAL A 329 -30.44 12.69 15.29
C VAL A 329 -30.22 14.04 15.95
N ALA A 330 -29.94 14.08 17.27
CA ALA A 330 -29.65 15.33 17.97
C ALA A 330 -28.45 16.10 17.39
N TYR A 331 -27.39 15.38 17.03
CA TYR A 331 -26.23 15.98 16.37
C TYR A 331 -26.60 16.56 14.99
N LEU A 332 -27.30 15.80 14.14
CA LEU A 332 -27.64 16.23 12.77
C LEU A 332 -28.60 17.42 12.77
N MET A 333 -29.55 17.45 13.70
CA MET A 333 -30.55 18.52 13.82
C MET A 333 -30.04 19.75 14.57
N GLY A 334 -28.82 19.69 15.13
CA GLY A 334 -28.18 20.81 15.81
C GLY A 334 -28.51 20.94 17.28
N ASP A 335 -29.21 19.97 17.89
CA ASP A 335 -29.57 20.01 19.31
C ASP A 335 -28.34 19.85 20.20
N LYS A 336 -27.28 19.18 19.67
CA LYS A 336 -26.01 18.94 20.38
C LYS A 336 -25.13 20.20 20.44
N ASP A 337 -25.00 20.93 19.34
CA ASP A 337 -23.96 21.97 19.16
C ASP A 337 -24.49 23.28 18.56
N GLY A 338 -25.79 23.43 18.39
CA GLY A 338 -26.42 24.60 17.78
C GLY A 338 -26.28 24.72 16.27
N GLN A 339 -25.64 23.74 15.61
CA GLN A 339 -25.38 23.73 14.18
C GLN A 339 -26.10 22.61 13.46
N VAL A 340 -27.12 22.92 12.66
CA VAL A 340 -27.77 21.93 11.78
C VAL A 340 -26.82 21.55 10.65
N LYS A 341 -26.68 20.25 10.39
CA LYS A 341 -25.71 19.69 9.40
C LYS A 341 -26.28 19.69 7.98
N THR A 342 -26.79 20.83 7.54
CA THR A 342 -27.41 20.94 6.20
C THR A 342 -26.38 20.81 5.07
N PRO A 343 -26.82 20.49 3.84
CA PRO A 343 -25.93 20.52 2.67
C PRO A 343 -25.26 21.89 2.45
N GLU A 344 -25.91 23.00 2.77
CA GLU A 344 -25.34 24.37 2.66
C GLU A 344 -24.22 24.60 3.72
N TRP A 345 -24.34 24.00 4.90
CA TRP A 345 -23.27 23.99 5.86
C TRP A 345 -22.05 23.21 5.32
N ALA A 346 -22.27 22.01 4.78
CA ALA A 346 -21.21 21.17 4.25
C ALA A 346 -20.56 21.74 2.99
N GLU A 347 -21.32 22.41 2.11
CA GLU A 347 -20.79 23.07 0.90
C GLU A 347 -19.67 24.07 1.23
N LYS A 348 -19.83 24.84 2.32
CA LYS A 348 -18.82 25.82 2.76
C LYS A 348 -17.52 25.16 3.20
N ILE A 349 -17.60 23.94 3.73
CA ILE A 349 -16.45 23.17 4.25
C ILE A 349 -15.81 22.35 3.12
N THR A 350 -16.64 21.64 2.37
CA THR A 350 -16.19 20.60 1.41
C THR A 350 -15.96 21.11 0.00
N ARG A 351 -16.56 22.27 -0.33
CA ARG A 351 -16.70 22.82 -1.69
C ARG A 351 -17.52 21.94 -2.63
N VAL A 352 -18.24 20.96 -2.12
CA VAL A 352 -19.23 20.19 -2.88
C VAL A 352 -20.55 20.96 -2.88
N PRO A 353 -21.18 21.28 -4.04
CA PRO A 353 -22.43 22.04 -4.07
C PRO A 353 -23.55 21.37 -3.27
N ALA A 354 -24.32 22.12 -2.53
CA ALA A 354 -25.40 21.63 -1.67
C ALA A 354 -26.42 20.76 -2.44
N GLN A 355 -26.71 21.11 -3.68
CA GLN A 355 -27.57 20.31 -4.55
C GLN A 355 -26.97 18.94 -4.87
N THR A 356 -25.66 18.87 -5.14
CA THR A 356 -24.95 17.61 -5.36
C THR A 356 -24.99 16.73 -4.11
N ILE A 357 -24.79 17.32 -2.93
CA ILE A 357 -24.88 16.60 -1.65
C ILE A 357 -26.26 15.97 -1.46
N ARG A 358 -27.33 16.73 -1.69
CA ARG A 358 -28.71 16.21 -1.63
C ARG A 358 -28.94 15.08 -2.60
N GLN A 359 -28.47 15.24 -3.84
CA GLN A 359 -28.66 14.23 -4.87
C GLN A 359 -27.90 12.95 -4.51
N LEU A 360 -26.65 13.07 -4.08
CA LEU A 360 -25.82 11.92 -3.64
C LEU A 360 -26.49 11.18 -2.48
N ALA A 361 -27.02 11.89 -1.49
CA ALA A 361 -27.69 11.30 -0.35
C ALA A 361 -28.96 10.54 -0.76
N ARG A 362 -29.81 11.15 -1.61
CA ARG A 362 -31.04 10.54 -2.14
C ARG A 362 -30.72 9.33 -3.02
N ASP A 363 -29.73 9.43 -3.89
CA ASP A 363 -29.32 8.34 -4.77
C ASP A 363 -28.88 7.12 -3.93
N TYR A 364 -28.07 7.35 -2.92
CA TYR A 364 -27.58 6.27 -2.06
C TYR A 364 -28.71 5.64 -1.22
N ALA A 365 -29.60 6.44 -0.67
CA ALA A 365 -30.69 5.97 0.18
C ALA A 365 -31.80 5.23 -0.61
N ASN A 366 -32.09 5.68 -1.84
CA ASN A 366 -33.17 5.11 -2.65
C ASN A 366 -32.74 3.97 -3.57
N THR A 367 -31.43 3.71 -3.67
CA THR A 367 -30.91 2.61 -4.49
C THR A 367 -30.54 1.43 -3.59
N LYS A 368 -31.16 0.26 -3.82
CA LYS A 368 -30.86 -0.94 -3.04
C LYS A 368 -30.78 -2.16 -3.98
N PRO A 369 -29.73 -3.00 -3.92
CA PRO A 369 -28.55 -2.84 -3.10
C PRO A 369 -27.58 -1.77 -3.63
N ALA A 370 -26.94 -1.05 -2.72
CA ALA A 370 -25.90 -0.08 -3.01
C ALA A 370 -24.64 -0.35 -2.17
N ALA A 371 -23.48 -0.14 -2.77
CA ALA A 371 -22.18 -0.36 -2.12
C ALA A 371 -21.40 0.95 -2.01
N LEU A 372 -21.17 1.43 -0.78
CA LEU A 372 -20.23 2.50 -0.49
C LEU A 372 -18.89 1.88 -0.11
N ILE A 373 -17.89 1.98 -1.00
CA ILE A 373 -16.58 1.37 -0.82
C ILE A 373 -15.55 2.48 -0.57
N GLN A 374 -15.11 2.61 0.68
CA GLN A 374 -14.06 3.51 1.06
C GLN A 374 -12.69 2.92 0.70
N GLY A 375 -11.85 3.71 0.01
CA GLY A 375 -10.46 3.39 -0.22
C GLY A 375 -9.57 3.68 1.00
N TRP A 376 -8.28 3.40 0.86
CA TRP A 376 -7.33 3.65 1.94
C TRP A 376 -6.73 5.07 1.92
N GLY A 377 -7.10 5.91 0.95
CA GLY A 377 -6.69 7.31 0.90
C GLY A 377 -7.22 8.12 2.09
N PRO A 378 -8.55 8.21 2.26
CA PRO A 378 -9.18 9.03 3.29
C PRO A 378 -8.74 8.70 4.73
N GLN A 379 -8.52 7.41 5.03
CA GLN A 379 -8.10 7.00 6.36
C GLN A 379 -6.65 7.41 6.72
N ARG A 380 -5.86 7.91 5.77
CA ARG A 380 -4.48 8.41 6.00
C ARG A 380 -4.44 9.90 6.30
N HIS A 381 -5.58 10.54 6.47
CA HIS A 381 -5.69 11.87 7.03
C HIS A 381 -5.68 11.85 8.55
N ASN A 382 -5.42 12.99 9.17
CA ASN A 382 -5.52 13.13 10.62
C ASN A 382 -6.90 12.73 11.18
N CYS A 383 -7.96 12.97 10.38
CA CYS A 383 -9.33 12.58 10.69
C CYS A 383 -9.72 11.16 10.19
N GLY A 384 -8.79 10.36 9.72
CA GLY A 384 -9.07 9.12 8.98
C GLY A 384 -9.87 8.08 9.74
N GLU A 385 -9.75 8.02 11.05
CA GLU A 385 -10.53 7.13 11.90
C GLU A 385 -12.01 7.53 11.94
N ARG A 386 -12.28 8.84 11.99
CA ARG A 386 -13.64 9.37 11.91
C ARG A 386 -14.25 9.10 10.54
N THR A 387 -13.50 9.35 9.48
CA THR A 387 -13.94 9.07 8.09
C THR A 387 -14.30 7.59 7.91
N ALA A 388 -13.50 6.69 8.45
CA ALA A 388 -13.79 5.26 8.40
C ALA A 388 -15.13 4.92 9.08
N ARG A 389 -15.40 5.49 10.26
CA ARG A 389 -16.66 5.30 10.98
C ARG A 389 -17.84 6.02 10.32
N GLY A 390 -17.65 7.23 9.78
CA GLY A 390 -18.71 7.97 9.07
C GLY A 390 -19.26 7.18 7.88
N SER A 391 -18.42 6.51 7.11
CA SER A 391 -18.86 5.65 6.01
C SER A 391 -19.68 4.44 6.50
N THR A 392 -19.35 3.88 7.66
CA THR A 392 -20.14 2.77 8.24
C THR A 392 -21.53 3.22 8.69
N LEU A 393 -21.66 4.46 9.19
CA LEU A 393 -22.94 5.03 9.57
C LEU A 393 -23.87 5.22 8.35
N LEU A 394 -23.34 5.71 7.23
CA LEU A 394 -24.10 5.82 5.97
C LEU A 394 -24.63 4.46 5.50
N ALA A 395 -23.78 3.41 5.51
CA ALA A 395 -24.19 2.06 5.14
C ALA A 395 -25.26 1.51 6.09
N THR A 396 -25.16 1.80 7.37
CA THR A 396 -26.12 1.40 8.41
C THR A 396 -27.46 2.08 8.22
N LEU A 397 -27.48 3.41 8.02
CA LEU A 397 -28.72 4.16 7.83
C LEU A 397 -29.55 3.69 6.64
N THR A 398 -28.90 3.19 5.61
CA THR A 398 -29.56 2.73 4.37
C THR A 398 -29.82 1.22 4.34
N GLY A 399 -29.44 0.48 5.42
CA GLY A 399 -29.63 -0.98 5.51
C GLY A 399 -28.86 -1.75 4.43
N ASN A 400 -27.69 -1.24 3.98
CA ASN A 400 -26.82 -1.93 3.02
C ASN A 400 -25.78 -2.86 3.68
N VAL A 401 -25.98 -3.19 4.96
CA VAL A 401 -25.16 -4.10 5.77
C VAL A 401 -25.81 -5.48 5.80
N GLY A 402 -25.03 -6.53 5.63
CA GLY A 402 -25.49 -7.92 5.71
C GLY A 402 -26.32 -8.41 4.54
N ILE A 403 -26.25 -7.73 3.39
CA ILE A 403 -26.99 -8.10 2.19
C ILE A 403 -26.07 -8.27 0.97
N LYS A 404 -26.45 -9.21 0.08
CA LYS A 404 -25.79 -9.39 -1.22
C LYS A 404 -25.90 -8.10 -2.06
N GLY A 405 -24.84 -7.68 -2.67
CA GLY A 405 -24.77 -6.42 -3.44
C GLY A 405 -24.65 -5.15 -2.61
N GLY A 406 -24.82 -5.22 -1.28
CA GLY A 406 -24.49 -4.14 -0.36
C GLY A 406 -23.02 -4.17 0.07
N TRP A 407 -22.64 -3.18 0.89
CA TRP A 407 -21.30 -3.09 1.48
C TRP A 407 -21.34 -2.35 2.81
N ALA A 408 -20.83 -2.96 3.86
CA ALA A 408 -20.88 -2.38 5.21
C ALA A 408 -19.89 -1.22 5.42
N ALA A 409 -19.15 -0.82 4.42
CA ALA A 409 -18.10 0.19 4.47
C ALA A 409 -17.00 -0.10 5.52
N GLY A 410 -16.28 0.89 6.01
CA GLY A 410 -15.19 0.65 6.96
C GLY A 410 -13.98 -0.02 6.30
N TYR A 411 -13.36 -0.97 6.99
CA TYR A 411 -12.12 -1.59 6.52
C TYR A 411 -12.25 -2.35 5.20
N GLY A 412 -13.39 -2.92 4.91
CA GLY A 412 -13.62 -3.66 3.66
C GLY A 412 -12.79 -4.95 3.50
N GLY A 413 -12.15 -5.44 4.55
CA GLY A 413 -11.52 -6.75 4.57
C GLY A 413 -12.56 -7.86 4.61
N CYS A 414 -12.43 -8.89 3.76
CA CYS A 414 -13.34 -10.04 3.71
C CYS A 414 -12.98 -11.06 4.80
N GLY A 415 -13.96 -11.51 5.59
CA GLY A 415 -13.72 -12.41 6.73
C GLY A 415 -13.47 -13.88 6.36
N ASN A 416 -13.76 -14.29 5.13
CA ASN A 416 -13.57 -15.68 4.67
C ASN A 416 -12.26 -15.92 3.91
N ARG A 417 -11.28 -15.02 4.04
CA ARG A 417 -9.98 -15.17 3.38
C ARG A 417 -9.24 -16.41 3.83
N LYS A 418 -8.64 -17.10 2.87
CA LYS A 418 -7.74 -18.22 3.11
C LYS A 418 -6.32 -17.83 2.75
N PHE A 419 -5.40 -18.13 3.66
CA PHE A 419 -3.98 -17.82 3.53
C PHE A 419 -3.17 -19.08 3.71
N ALA A 420 -2.00 -19.14 3.09
CA ALA A 420 -1.03 -20.17 3.39
C ALA A 420 -0.54 -20.06 4.84
N ALA A 421 -0.12 -21.17 5.42
CA ALA A 421 0.63 -21.17 6.67
C ALA A 421 1.91 -20.33 6.53
N GLY A 422 2.47 -19.89 7.64
CA GLY A 422 3.80 -19.31 7.69
C GLY A 422 4.80 -20.27 8.37
N PRO A 423 6.08 -19.87 8.47
CA PRO A 423 7.01 -20.59 9.33
C PRO A 423 6.51 -20.50 10.79
N GLU A 424 6.71 -21.56 11.55
CA GLU A 424 6.39 -21.60 12.97
C GLU A 424 7.22 -20.56 13.71
N MET A 425 6.55 -19.77 14.56
CA MET A 425 7.15 -18.67 15.28
C MET A 425 7.21 -18.99 16.77
N PRO A 426 8.39 -19.07 17.39
CA PRO A 426 8.52 -19.11 18.84
C PRO A 426 7.89 -17.85 19.45
N ASP A 427 7.38 -17.96 20.66
CA ASP A 427 6.84 -16.82 21.41
C ASP A 427 7.89 -15.73 21.57
N ASN A 428 7.47 -14.47 21.42
CA ASN A 428 8.31 -13.32 21.75
C ASN A 428 8.30 -13.10 23.28
N PRO A 429 9.44 -13.25 23.96
CA PRO A 429 9.54 -12.99 25.39
C PRO A 429 9.31 -11.53 25.76
N VAL A 430 9.65 -10.58 24.86
CA VAL A 430 9.38 -9.14 25.03
C VAL A 430 7.90 -8.90 24.77
N LYS A 431 7.19 -8.33 25.76
CA LYS A 431 5.74 -8.09 25.70
C LYS A 431 5.38 -6.70 25.23
N GLU A 432 6.33 -5.79 25.24
CA GLU A 432 6.17 -4.43 24.78
C GLU A 432 6.01 -4.40 23.26
N SER A 433 5.05 -3.58 22.81
CA SER A 433 4.89 -3.28 21.38
C SER A 433 4.49 -1.83 21.18
N ILE A 434 5.00 -1.22 20.11
CA ILE A 434 4.76 0.17 19.75
C ILE A 434 3.94 0.29 18.46
N SER A 435 3.29 1.43 18.22
CA SER A 435 2.83 1.69 16.86
C SER A 435 4.03 1.74 15.92
N ILE A 436 3.85 1.19 14.72
CA ILE A 436 4.89 1.28 13.67
C ILE A 436 5.34 2.72 13.38
N MET A 437 4.50 3.72 13.70
CA MET A 437 4.80 5.14 13.54
C MET A 437 5.75 5.68 14.62
N ASN A 438 5.89 5.00 15.75
CA ASN A 438 6.64 5.48 16.92
C ASN A 438 8.11 5.04 16.97
N TRP A 439 8.61 4.33 15.96
CA TRP A 439 9.98 3.82 16.01
C TRP A 439 11.04 4.94 16.11
N VAL A 440 10.82 6.09 15.47
CA VAL A 440 11.73 7.25 15.56
C VAL A 440 11.80 7.74 17.00
N GLN A 441 10.65 7.91 17.65
CA GLN A 441 10.59 8.32 19.06
C GLN A 441 11.18 7.27 20.00
N ALA A 442 10.93 5.98 19.70
CA ALA A 442 11.50 4.86 20.48
C ALA A 442 13.03 4.75 20.33
N ALA A 443 13.59 5.17 19.21
CA ALA A 443 15.03 5.24 19.00
C ALA A 443 15.65 6.52 19.62
N ASP A 444 14.96 7.66 19.50
CA ASP A 444 15.43 8.94 20.04
C ASP A 444 15.37 9.00 21.57
N ASP A 445 14.18 8.76 22.11
CA ASP A 445 13.91 8.86 23.56
C ASP A 445 12.74 7.93 23.96
N ALA A 446 13.07 6.70 24.33
CA ALA A 446 12.10 5.69 24.78
C ALA A 446 11.23 6.18 25.95
N SER A 447 11.73 7.11 26.77
CA SER A 447 11.00 7.62 27.92
C SER A 447 9.73 8.37 27.58
N LYS A 448 9.59 8.83 26.34
CA LYS A 448 8.40 9.48 25.79
C LYS A 448 7.40 8.50 25.15
N VAL A 449 7.78 7.24 25.03
CA VAL A 449 6.89 6.19 24.50
C VAL A 449 6.17 5.54 25.68
N THR A 450 4.98 6.05 25.96
CA THR A 450 4.12 5.64 27.08
C THR A 450 2.87 4.92 26.57
N ALA A 451 2.08 4.34 27.47
CA ALA A 451 0.78 3.76 27.14
C ALA A 451 -0.14 4.77 26.44
N GLU A 452 -0.13 6.04 26.85
CA GLU A 452 -0.88 7.12 26.21
C GLU A 452 -0.36 7.41 24.78
N ALA A 453 0.96 7.36 24.57
CA ALA A 453 1.57 7.47 23.26
C ALA A 453 1.41 6.21 22.39
N GLY A 454 0.77 5.17 22.92
CA GLY A 454 0.45 3.94 22.21
C GLY A 454 1.41 2.78 22.46
N LEU A 455 2.18 2.79 23.55
CA LEU A 455 2.87 1.60 24.02
C LEU A 455 1.85 0.58 24.55
N LYS A 456 2.03 -0.67 24.18
CA LYS A 456 1.27 -1.81 24.76
C LYS A 456 2.23 -2.70 25.53
N GLY A 457 1.70 -3.41 26.54
CA GLY A 457 2.47 -4.36 27.35
C GLY A 457 3.27 -3.74 28.50
N ALA A 458 3.37 -2.40 28.57
CA ALA A 458 3.98 -1.66 29.69
C ALA A 458 3.46 -0.22 29.72
N ASP A 459 3.64 0.48 30.84
CA ASP A 459 3.26 1.89 30.99
C ASP A 459 4.25 2.82 30.26
N LYS A 460 5.51 2.43 30.20
CA LYS A 460 6.61 3.18 29.60
C LYS A 460 7.64 2.23 28.98
N LEU A 461 8.19 2.60 27.84
CA LEU A 461 9.27 1.84 27.22
C LEU A 461 10.59 2.05 27.98
N ASN A 462 11.24 0.96 28.34
CA ASN A 462 12.41 0.97 29.22
C ASN A 462 13.75 1.06 28.47
N SER A 463 13.76 0.78 27.17
CA SER A 463 14.98 0.77 26.35
C SER A 463 14.73 1.45 25.02
N ASN A 464 15.65 2.31 24.61
CA ASN A 464 15.65 2.81 23.23
C ASN A 464 15.96 1.67 22.25
N ILE A 465 15.47 1.82 21.01
CA ILE A 465 15.94 1.00 19.88
C ILE A 465 17.43 1.28 19.67
N ARG A 466 18.26 0.25 19.75
CA ARG A 466 19.73 0.32 19.58
C ARG A 466 20.22 -0.50 18.41
N ILE A 467 19.46 -1.54 18.03
CA ILE A 467 19.70 -2.36 16.85
C ILE A 467 18.46 -2.31 15.97
N LEU A 468 18.66 -1.99 14.70
CA LEU A 468 17.61 -1.89 13.73
C LEU A 468 17.91 -2.74 12.49
N PHE A 469 16.97 -3.63 12.13
CA PHE A 469 16.98 -4.40 10.89
C PHE A 469 15.99 -3.84 9.91
N SER A 470 16.47 -3.47 8.72
CA SER A 470 15.67 -3.04 7.57
C SER A 470 15.84 -4.06 6.43
N LEU A 471 14.91 -5.01 6.35
CA LEU A 471 15.02 -6.13 5.42
C LEU A 471 14.10 -5.89 4.23
N ALA A 472 14.69 -5.54 3.09
CA ALA A 472 14.00 -5.26 1.83
C ALA A 472 12.95 -4.13 1.93
N GLY A 473 13.32 -3.01 2.52
CA GLY A 473 12.43 -1.89 2.73
C GLY A 473 13.08 -0.53 2.64
N ASN A 474 12.32 0.44 2.16
CA ASN A 474 12.74 1.83 2.02
C ASN A 474 11.89 2.76 2.89
N TYR A 475 11.65 2.36 4.15
CA TYR A 475 10.81 3.13 5.05
C TYR A 475 11.61 4.17 5.85
N LEU A 476 12.78 3.82 6.37
CA LEU A 476 13.53 4.60 7.36
C LEU A 476 13.80 6.04 6.92
N ALA A 477 14.35 6.20 5.72
CA ALA A 477 14.72 7.50 5.16
C ALA A 477 13.99 7.80 3.84
N ASN A 478 12.74 7.33 3.67
CA ASN A 478 11.94 7.62 2.48
C ASN A 478 10.44 7.65 2.75
N GLN A 479 9.87 6.59 3.31
CA GLN A 479 8.42 6.50 3.52
C GLN A 479 8.00 6.92 4.94
N ASN A 480 8.92 7.24 5.82
CA ASN A 480 8.63 7.77 7.14
C ASN A 480 8.16 9.23 7.04
N PRO A 481 7.09 9.63 7.72
CA PRO A 481 6.69 11.03 7.80
C PRO A 481 7.73 11.84 8.61
N ASP A 482 7.75 13.15 8.41
CA ASP A 482 8.77 14.06 8.97
C ASP A 482 10.18 13.49 8.77
N LEU A 483 10.53 13.35 7.50
CA LEU A 483 11.73 12.62 7.09
C LEU A 483 13.01 13.18 7.68
N HIS A 484 13.09 14.50 7.84
CA HIS A 484 14.28 15.15 8.42
C HIS A 484 14.48 14.78 9.90
N GLN A 485 13.41 14.58 10.66
CA GLN A 485 13.51 14.12 12.05
C GLN A 485 13.99 12.65 12.10
N ALA A 486 13.47 11.81 11.23
CA ALA A 486 13.92 10.41 11.14
C ALA A 486 15.41 10.33 10.78
N VAL A 487 15.85 11.14 9.81
CA VAL A 487 17.25 11.20 9.36
C VAL A 487 18.18 11.62 10.48
N LYS A 488 17.83 12.65 11.27
CA LYS A 488 18.63 13.05 12.43
C LYS A 488 18.86 11.91 13.42
N VAL A 489 17.84 11.08 13.66
CA VAL A 489 17.95 9.93 14.55
C VAL A 489 18.81 8.82 13.92
N LEU A 490 18.71 8.61 12.62
CA LEU A 490 19.52 7.61 11.91
C LEU A 490 21.00 8.01 11.85
N GLU A 491 21.32 9.29 11.71
CA GLU A 491 22.69 9.82 11.68
C GLU A 491 23.38 9.78 13.03
N ASP A 492 22.62 9.78 14.13
CA ASP A 492 23.16 9.78 15.48
C ASP A 492 23.44 8.35 15.97
N GLU A 493 24.71 7.96 15.87
CA GLU A 493 25.20 6.64 16.32
C GLU A 493 25.05 6.42 17.85
N SER A 494 24.86 7.49 18.62
CA SER A 494 24.57 7.39 20.06
C SER A 494 23.10 6.96 20.32
N LYS A 495 22.20 7.12 19.34
CA LYS A 495 20.79 6.71 19.41
C LYS A 495 20.62 5.26 18.96
N ILE A 496 21.07 4.94 17.76
CA ILE A 496 21.03 3.58 17.20
C ILE A 496 22.46 3.13 16.98
N GLU A 497 22.92 2.14 17.75
CA GLU A 497 24.32 1.69 17.70
C GLU A 497 24.63 0.84 16.46
N PHE A 498 23.64 0.14 15.90
CA PHE A 498 23.84 -0.75 14.76
C PHE A 498 22.61 -0.86 13.86
N ILE A 499 22.80 -0.60 12.56
CA ILE A 499 21.75 -0.68 11.53
C ILE A 499 22.20 -1.68 10.45
N VAL A 500 21.41 -2.73 10.24
CA VAL A 500 21.59 -3.69 9.15
C VAL A 500 20.50 -3.48 8.12
N ALA A 501 20.89 -3.24 6.87
CA ALA A 501 19.96 -3.24 5.74
C ALA A 501 20.27 -4.39 4.78
N SER A 502 19.26 -5.18 4.44
CA SER A 502 19.31 -6.15 3.35
C SER A 502 18.35 -5.67 2.26
N ASP A 503 18.83 -5.39 1.06
CA ASP A 503 18.03 -4.84 -0.03
C ASP A 503 18.59 -5.25 -1.40
N LEU A 504 17.78 -5.01 -2.43
CA LEU A 504 18.18 -5.20 -3.83
C LEU A 504 19.04 -4.04 -4.35
N TYR A 505 18.84 -2.84 -3.80
CA TYR A 505 19.43 -1.58 -4.27
C TYR A 505 19.93 -0.73 -3.11
N MET A 506 20.79 0.23 -3.42
CA MET A 506 21.15 1.33 -2.53
C MET A 506 19.96 2.31 -2.43
N THR A 507 18.93 1.93 -1.68
CA THR A 507 17.78 2.80 -1.43
C THR A 507 18.17 3.99 -0.54
N PRO A 508 17.37 5.06 -0.47
CA PRO A 508 17.58 6.13 0.51
C PRO A 508 17.76 5.62 1.95
N SER A 509 16.98 4.62 2.36
CA SER A 509 17.10 3.99 3.68
C SER A 509 18.38 3.18 3.84
N ALA A 510 18.79 2.45 2.81
CA ALA A 510 20.01 1.63 2.83
C ALA A 510 21.29 2.45 3.03
N ARG A 511 21.28 3.74 2.64
CA ARG A 511 22.43 4.65 2.84
C ARG A 511 22.78 4.89 4.31
N TYR A 512 21.83 4.65 5.22
CA TYR A 512 22.02 4.86 6.67
C TYR A 512 22.45 3.58 7.39
N ALA A 513 22.60 2.46 6.69
CA ALA A 513 23.05 1.21 7.29
C ALA A 513 24.53 1.27 7.68
N ASP A 514 24.89 0.55 8.74
CA ASP A 514 26.29 0.23 9.08
C ASP A 514 26.77 -0.98 8.30
N LEU A 515 25.83 -1.91 8.01
CA LEU A 515 26.04 -3.10 7.23
C LEU A 515 24.97 -3.23 6.16
N LEU A 516 25.38 -3.32 4.90
CA LEU A 516 24.50 -3.43 3.73
C LEU A 516 24.70 -4.79 3.05
N LEU A 517 23.62 -5.57 2.97
CA LEU A 517 23.61 -6.93 2.46
C LEU A 517 22.87 -7.02 1.11
N PRO A 518 23.42 -7.73 0.11
CA PRO A 518 22.82 -7.88 -1.21
C PRO A 518 21.78 -9.01 -1.21
N GLU A 519 20.50 -8.64 -1.28
CA GLU A 519 19.34 -9.54 -1.30
C GLU A 519 19.10 -10.17 -2.67
N THR A 520 18.49 -11.36 -2.67
CA THR A 520 17.94 -12.04 -3.85
C THR A 520 16.57 -11.48 -4.24
N SER A 521 16.29 -11.51 -5.54
CA SER A 521 14.94 -11.22 -6.05
C SER A 521 14.03 -12.46 -5.94
N PHE A 522 12.73 -12.28 -6.11
CA PHE A 522 11.77 -13.41 -6.10
C PHE A 522 12.05 -14.45 -7.19
N MET A 523 12.81 -14.13 -8.24
CA MET A 523 13.20 -15.08 -9.28
C MET A 523 14.40 -15.95 -8.88
N GLU A 524 15.13 -15.54 -7.86
CA GLU A 524 16.35 -16.16 -7.36
C GLU A 524 16.12 -17.01 -6.09
N ARG A 525 14.86 -17.18 -5.64
CA ARG A 525 14.52 -17.93 -4.42
C ARG A 525 13.17 -18.64 -4.51
N TRP A 526 12.89 -19.49 -3.53
CA TRP A 526 11.61 -20.18 -3.37
C TRP A 526 10.64 -19.39 -2.52
N ASN A 527 9.36 -19.43 -2.87
CA ASN A 527 8.28 -18.86 -2.06
C ASN A 527 6.89 -19.36 -2.50
N ILE A 528 5.88 -19.06 -1.71
CA ILE A 528 4.47 -19.14 -2.09
C ILE A 528 3.91 -17.72 -2.10
N GLY A 529 3.42 -17.28 -3.25
CA GLY A 529 2.72 -16.02 -3.39
C GLY A 529 1.26 -16.17 -3.03
N GLU A 530 0.79 -15.34 -2.11
CA GLU A 530 -0.62 -15.26 -1.73
C GLU A 530 -1.16 -13.85 -1.97
N THR A 531 -2.37 -13.73 -2.47
CA THR A 531 -3.00 -12.43 -2.74
C THR A 531 -3.50 -11.79 -1.46
N TRP A 532 -3.48 -10.45 -1.39
CA TRP A 532 -3.93 -9.72 -0.21
C TRP A 532 -5.48 -9.65 -0.07
N GLY A 533 -6.17 -10.70 -0.51
CA GLY A 533 -7.57 -10.92 -0.22
C GLY A 533 -8.56 -10.43 -1.24
N THR A 534 -8.13 -10.23 -2.47
CA THR A 534 -9.02 -9.94 -3.59
C THR A 534 -9.01 -11.03 -4.65
N ALA A 535 -8.21 -12.08 -4.45
CA ALA A 535 -8.16 -13.25 -5.30
C ALA A 535 -8.02 -14.52 -4.43
N SER A 536 -8.61 -15.60 -4.89
CA SER A 536 -8.69 -16.86 -4.15
C SER A 536 -7.71 -17.87 -4.73
N TYR A 537 -6.40 -17.57 -4.70
CA TYR A 537 -5.38 -18.51 -5.18
C TYR A 537 -4.02 -18.35 -4.48
N LEU A 538 -3.24 -19.42 -4.54
CA LEU A 538 -1.82 -19.45 -4.20
C LEU A 538 -1.02 -19.80 -5.44
N ILE A 539 0.14 -19.20 -5.64
CA ILE A 539 1.07 -19.51 -6.75
C ILE A 539 2.44 -19.86 -6.16
N LEU A 540 2.99 -21.00 -6.59
CA LEU A 540 4.36 -21.36 -6.27
C LEU A 540 5.34 -20.48 -7.05
N SER A 541 6.20 -19.76 -6.31
CA SER A 541 7.35 -19.03 -6.85
C SER A 541 8.59 -19.90 -6.67
N GLU A 542 8.92 -20.67 -7.68
CA GLU A 542 10.13 -21.50 -7.71
C GLU A 542 11.35 -20.64 -8.03
N LYS A 543 12.51 -20.99 -7.51
CA LYS A 543 13.80 -20.43 -7.92
C LYS A 543 14.02 -20.70 -9.42
N LEU A 544 14.05 -19.64 -10.22
CA LEU A 544 14.13 -19.71 -11.67
C LEU A 544 15.56 -19.61 -12.20
N ILE A 545 16.36 -18.80 -11.52
CA ILE A 545 17.74 -18.46 -11.88
C ILE A 545 18.62 -18.47 -10.63
N GLU A 546 19.92 -18.71 -10.82
CA GLU A 546 20.90 -18.57 -9.76
C GLU A 546 21.20 -17.08 -9.49
N PRO A 547 21.42 -16.69 -8.22
CA PRO A 547 21.88 -15.36 -7.91
C PRO A 547 23.26 -15.08 -8.53
N GLU A 548 23.40 -13.93 -9.16
CA GLU A 548 24.69 -13.45 -9.64
C GLU A 548 25.49 -12.80 -8.49
N PHE A 549 26.80 -12.83 -8.60
CA PHE A 549 27.74 -12.28 -7.61
C PHE A 549 27.60 -13.00 -6.25
N GLU A 550 27.65 -12.26 -5.15
CA GLU A 550 27.55 -12.81 -3.80
C GLU A 550 26.17 -12.56 -3.17
N ARG A 551 25.12 -12.37 -3.98
CA ARG A 551 23.74 -12.21 -3.46
C ARG A 551 23.28 -13.47 -2.77
N ARG A 552 22.64 -13.30 -1.61
CA ARG A 552 22.07 -14.40 -0.82
C ARG A 552 20.65 -14.06 -0.38
N SER A 553 19.84 -15.09 -0.12
CA SER A 553 18.56 -14.88 0.53
C SER A 553 18.76 -14.43 1.98
N ASP A 554 17.79 -13.69 2.50
CA ASP A 554 17.83 -13.30 3.92
C ASP A 554 17.90 -14.53 4.84
N TYR A 555 17.27 -15.64 4.45
CA TYR A 555 17.31 -16.87 5.22
C TYR A 555 18.74 -17.45 5.34
N ASP A 556 19.48 -17.46 4.24
CA ASP A 556 20.82 -18.09 4.21
C ASP A 556 21.81 -17.39 5.16
N TRP A 557 21.89 -16.05 5.10
CA TRP A 557 22.78 -15.33 5.99
C TRP A 557 22.28 -15.31 7.45
N GLN A 558 20.96 -15.31 7.68
CA GLN A 558 20.39 -15.42 9.03
C GLN A 558 20.69 -16.79 9.66
N ARG A 559 20.71 -17.85 8.85
CA ARG A 559 21.12 -19.19 9.29
C ARG A 559 22.59 -19.21 9.74
N GLU A 560 23.48 -18.52 9.01
CA GLU A 560 24.89 -18.37 9.42
C GLU A 560 25.01 -17.57 10.73
N VAL A 561 24.24 -16.50 10.91
CA VAL A 561 24.16 -15.76 12.18
C VAL A 561 23.66 -16.67 13.30
N ALA A 562 22.63 -17.46 13.06
CA ALA A 562 22.11 -18.42 14.04
C ALA A 562 23.16 -19.46 14.46
N ALA A 563 23.99 -19.91 13.53
CA ALA A 563 25.11 -20.82 13.83
C ALA A 563 26.14 -20.15 14.73
N LYS A 564 26.52 -18.90 14.47
CA LYS A 564 27.45 -18.13 15.32
C LYS A 564 26.88 -17.85 16.73
N LEU A 565 25.54 -17.76 16.84
CA LEU A 565 24.83 -17.61 18.10
C LEU A 565 24.57 -18.96 18.82
N GLY A 566 24.92 -20.09 18.20
CA GLY A 566 24.74 -21.45 18.76
C GLY A 566 23.28 -21.95 18.72
N ILE A 567 22.40 -21.38 17.88
CA ILE A 567 20.98 -21.71 17.79
C ILE A 567 20.54 -22.17 16.40
N GLU A 568 21.46 -22.50 15.51
CA GLU A 568 21.12 -22.88 14.13
C GLU A 568 20.13 -24.06 14.06
N PRO A 569 20.28 -25.15 14.84
CA PRO A 569 19.33 -26.25 14.79
C PRO A 569 17.89 -25.87 15.16
N GLN A 570 17.73 -24.95 16.11
CA GLN A 570 16.40 -24.43 16.49
C GLN A 570 15.85 -23.42 15.49
N PHE A 571 16.74 -22.67 14.85
CA PHE A 571 16.36 -21.65 13.86
C PHE A 571 15.91 -22.28 12.54
N SER A 572 16.72 -23.18 11.98
CA SER A 572 16.50 -23.80 10.68
C SER A 572 15.64 -25.06 10.72
N GLU A 573 15.61 -25.75 11.87
CA GLU A 573 15.09 -27.12 12.02
C GLU A 573 15.69 -28.09 10.99
N GLY A 574 16.94 -27.83 10.58
CA GLY A 574 17.66 -28.58 9.57
C GLY A 574 17.19 -28.34 8.13
N ARG A 575 16.26 -27.41 7.89
CA ARG A 575 15.66 -27.18 6.56
C ARG A 575 16.43 -26.14 5.76
N THR A 576 16.50 -26.37 4.45
CA THR A 576 16.82 -25.37 3.43
C THR A 576 15.62 -24.47 3.15
N GLU A 577 15.80 -23.39 2.38
CA GLU A 577 14.68 -22.53 1.96
C GLU A 577 13.59 -23.32 1.20
N GLN A 578 13.98 -24.20 0.29
CA GLN A 578 13.02 -25.05 -0.45
C GLN A 578 12.26 -25.98 0.49
N GLU A 579 12.93 -26.64 1.43
CA GLU A 579 12.29 -27.55 2.38
C GLU A 579 11.38 -26.81 3.36
N TRP A 580 11.65 -25.52 3.67
CA TRP A 580 10.71 -24.65 4.38
C TRP A 580 9.44 -24.41 3.58
N ILE A 581 9.56 -24.14 2.27
CA ILE A 581 8.40 -23.92 1.40
C ILE A 581 7.56 -25.19 1.26
N GLU A 582 8.20 -26.35 1.16
CA GLU A 582 7.51 -27.65 1.15
C GLU A 582 6.79 -27.90 2.48
N HIS A 583 7.43 -27.65 3.61
CA HIS A 583 6.85 -27.76 4.94
C HIS A 583 5.67 -26.80 5.12
N ILE A 584 5.82 -25.53 4.76
CA ILE A 584 4.74 -24.51 4.82
C ILE A 584 3.54 -24.94 3.96
N TRP A 585 3.79 -25.52 2.79
CA TRP A 585 2.72 -26.04 1.97
C TRP A 585 1.97 -27.21 2.62
N GLU A 586 2.70 -28.12 3.23
CA GLU A 586 2.09 -29.24 3.95
C GLU A 586 1.29 -28.77 5.17
N GLN A 587 1.78 -27.81 5.93
CA GLN A 587 1.03 -27.20 7.03
C GLN A 587 -0.24 -26.49 6.50
N THR A 588 -0.13 -25.81 5.36
CA THR A 588 -1.29 -25.20 4.69
C THR A 588 -2.33 -26.26 4.34
N ARG A 589 -1.88 -27.38 3.77
CA ARG A 589 -2.74 -28.51 3.39
C ARG A 589 -3.46 -29.12 4.60
N LEU A 590 -2.75 -29.29 5.70
CA LEU A 590 -3.32 -29.85 6.95
C LEU A 590 -4.29 -28.86 7.63
N SER A 591 -4.06 -27.56 7.52
CA SER A 591 -4.92 -26.53 8.12
C SER A 591 -6.23 -26.32 7.37
N MET A 592 -6.33 -26.79 6.12
CA MET A 592 -7.49 -26.59 5.24
C MET A 592 -7.94 -27.91 4.58
N PRO A 593 -8.34 -28.92 5.33
CA PRO A 593 -8.69 -30.25 4.78
C PRO A 593 -9.83 -30.20 3.76
N ASP A 594 -10.77 -29.28 3.94
CA ASP A 594 -11.95 -29.12 3.05
C ASP A 594 -11.57 -28.60 1.66
N GLU A 595 -10.43 -27.92 1.52
CA GLU A 595 -9.95 -27.39 0.23
C GLU A 595 -9.30 -28.45 -0.65
N GLN A 596 -8.95 -29.60 -0.10
CA GLN A 596 -8.31 -30.70 -0.85
C GLN A 596 -7.06 -30.23 -1.61
N LEU A 597 -6.19 -29.47 -0.92
CA LEU A 597 -4.94 -29.02 -1.51
C LEU A 597 -4.10 -30.22 -1.99
N SER A 598 -3.50 -30.08 -3.16
CA SER A 598 -2.60 -31.07 -3.74
C SER A 598 -1.33 -31.26 -2.91
N THR A 599 -0.64 -32.37 -3.12
CA THR A 599 0.72 -32.56 -2.57
C THR A 599 1.68 -31.49 -3.12
N PHE A 600 2.81 -31.28 -2.48
CA PHE A 600 3.80 -30.32 -2.97
C PHE A 600 4.36 -30.71 -4.36
N ALA A 601 4.55 -31.99 -4.62
CA ALA A 601 4.97 -32.49 -5.92
C ALA A 601 3.96 -32.10 -7.02
N GLU A 602 2.67 -32.29 -6.78
CA GLU A 602 1.61 -31.87 -7.71
C GLU A 602 1.50 -30.34 -7.83
N LEU A 603 1.77 -29.58 -6.73
CA LEU A 603 1.84 -28.12 -6.80
C LEU A 603 2.98 -27.67 -7.72
N ARG A 604 4.13 -28.33 -7.69
CA ARG A 604 5.24 -28.05 -8.60
C ARG A 604 4.88 -28.25 -10.07
N GLU A 605 4.01 -29.17 -10.38
CA GLU A 605 3.50 -29.41 -11.74
C GLU A 605 2.44 -28.36 -12.10
N LYS A 606 1.43 -28.17 -11.24
CA LYS A 606 0.27 -27.26 -11.46
C LYS A 606 0.63 -25.79 -11.32
N ARG A 607 1.66 -25.45 -10.54
CA ARG A 607 2.16 -24.12 -10.22
C ARG A 607 1.22 -23.25 -9.38
N GLN A 608 -0.03 -23.60 -9.26
CA GLN A 608 -1.02 -22.82 -8.51
C GLN A 608 -2.08 -23.73 -7.88
N HIS A 609 -2.70 -23.21 -6.84
CA HIS A 609 -3.93 -23.72 -6.27
C HIS A 609 -5.00 -22.62 -6.29
N LEU A 610 -6.18 -22.94 -6.80
CA LEU A 610 -7.35 -22.06 -6.78
C LEU A 610 -8.27 -22.51 -5.64
N PHE A 611 -8.54 -21.64 -4.68
CA PHE A 611 -9.48 -21.96 -3.61
C PHE A 611 -10.92 -22.03 -4.14
N LYS A 612 -11.69 -22.97 -3.63
CA LYS A 612 -13.14 -23.02 -3.83
C LYS A 612 -13.79 -21.94 -2.97
N SER A 613 -13.85 -20.70 -3.49
CA SER A 613 -14.49 -19.62 -2.76
C SER A 613 -16.01 -19.80 -2.77
N LYS A 614 -16.64 -19.68 -1.60
CA LYS A 614 -18.08 -19.43 -1.50
C LYS A 614 -18.29 -17.93 -1.44
N PRO A 615 -19.33 -17.39 -2.10
CA PRO A 615 -19.72 -16.01 -1.90
C PRO A 615 -19.86 -15.70 -0.40
N TYR A 616 -19.30 -14.58 0.03
CA TYR A 616 -19.31 -14.18 1.42
C TYR A 616 -19.90 -12.78 1.58
N VAL A 617 -20.94 -12.67 2.37
CA VAL A 617 -21.56 -11.40 2.76
C VAL A 617 -21.26 -11.14 4.24
N ALA A 618 -20.54 -10.06 4.50
CA ALA A 618 -20.22 -9.66 5.86
C ALA A 618 -21.51 -9.35 6.63
N PHE A 619 -21.62 -9.90 7.85
CA PHE A 619 -22.77 -9.72 8.73
C PHE A 619 -24.10 -10.35 8.27
N GLU A 620 -24.10 -11.21 7.27
CA GLU A 620 -25.33 -11.87 6.80
C GLU A 620 -26.03 -12.63 7.95
N ASP A 621 -25.29 -13.41 8.74
CA ASP A 621 -25.83 -14.17 9.87
C ASP A 621 -26.33 -13.25 11.00
N ASN A 622 -25.62 -12.14 11.26
CA ASN A 622 -26.02 -11.16 12.27
C ASN A 622 -27.36 -10.48 11.91
N ILE A 623 -27.62 -10.28 10.62
CA ILE A 623 -28.89 -9.70 10.14
C ILE A 623 -30.00 -10.76 10.10
N ARG A 624 -29.68 -11.99 9.65
CA ARG A 624 -30.67 -13.06 9.53
C ARG A 624 -31.14 -13.59 10.88
N ASP A 625 -30.21 -13.75 11.82
CA ASP A 625 -30.48 -14.36 13.14
C ASP A 625 -29.69 -13.62 14.23
N PRO A 626 -30.06 -12.39 14.58
CA PRO A 626 -29.33 -11.57 15.54
C PRO A 626 -29.34 -12.11 16.98
N GLN A 627 -30.24 -13.02 17.32
CA GLN A 627 -30.30 -13.62 18.65
C GLN A 627 -29.18 -14.65 18.85
N ASN A 628 -28.91 -15.48 17.85
CA ASN A 628 -27.85 -16.48 17.92
C ASN A 628 -26.51 -15.94 17.36
N HIS A 629 -26.55 -14.90 16.53
CA HIS A 629 -25.41 -14.25 15.91
C HIS A 629 -25.42 -12.74 16.17
N PRO A 630 -25.28 -12.28 17.44
CA PRO A 630 -25.19 -10.85 17.72
C PRO A 630 -23.95 -10.24 17.08
N PHE A 631 -23.96 -8.94 16.82
CA PHE A 631 -22.74 -8.25 16.46
C PHE A 631 -21.70 -8.38 17.57
N PRO A 632 -20.39 -8.53 17.26
CA PRO A 632 -19.35 -8.70 18.28
C PRO A 632 -18.98 -7.37 18.98
N THR A 633 -19.94 -6.48 19.13
CA THR A 633 -19.88 -5.25 19.93
C THR A 633 -20.32 -5.52 21.37
N PRO A 634 -19.99 -4.66 22.33
CA PRO A 634 -20.50 -4.80 23.71
C PRO A 634 -22.03 -4.82 23.81
N SER A 635 -22.72 -4.11 22.94
CA SER A 635 -24.18 -4.05 22.90
C SER A 635 -24.86 -5.21 22.17
N GLY A 636 -24.10 -6.03 21.44
CA GLY A 636 -24.62 -7.00 20.49
C GLY A 636 -25.26 -6.40 19.24
N LYS A 637 -25.17 -5.07 19.04
CA LYS A 637 -25.76 -4.30 17.95
C LYS A 637 -24.70 -3.48 17.22
N ILE A 638 -25.06 -2.88 16.08
CA ILE A 638 -24.26 -1.87 15.39
C ILE A 638 -24.23 -0.60 16.25
N GLU A 639 -23.05 -0.18 16.70
CA GLU A 639 -22.88 1.00 17.54
C GLU A 639 -22.70 2.27 16.70
N ILE A 640 -23.80 2.98 16.42
CA ILE A 640 -23.77 4.33 15.84
C ILE A 640 -23.06 5.26 16.83
N PHE A 641 -23.48 5.23 18.09
CA PHE A 641 -22.78 5.84 19.22
C PHE A 641 -21.96 4.79 19.96
N SER A 642 -20.66 5.01 20.09
CA SER A 642 -19.78 4.08 20.80
C SER A 642 -19.52 4.53 22.23
N LYS A 643 -20.10 3.82 23.22
CA LYS A 643 -19.86 4.12 24.63
C LYS A 643 -18.38 3.99 25.01
N ARG A 644 -17.66 3.06 24.39
CA ARG A 644 -16.20 2.91 24.58
C ARG A 644 -15.42 4.16 24.19
N LEU A 645 -15.77 4.81 23.08
CA LEU A 645 -15.11 6.07 22.66
C LEU A 645 -15.57 7.24 23.53
N TYR A 646 -16.82 7.25 23.96
CA TYR A 646 -17.33 8.24 24.91
C TYR A 646 -16.52 8.24 26.21
N ASP A 647 -16.25 7.07 26.75
CA ASP A 647 -15.49 6.89 27.98
C ASP A 647 -14.01 7.25 27.84
N MET A 648 -13.45 7.20 26.62
CA MET A 648 -12.11 7.70 26.33
C MET A 648 -11.99 9.24 26.42
N ASN A 649 -13.10 9.95 26.31
CA ASN A 649 -13.19 11.42 26.41
C ASN A 649 -12.14 12.15 25.54
N ASN A 650 -11.92 11.67 24.30
CA ASN A 650 -10.96 12.27 23.39
C ASN A 650 -11.70 13.03 22.27
N PRO A 651 -11.56 14.39 22.19
CA PRO A 651 -12.30 15.20 21.23
C PRO A 651 -11.90 14.94 19.77
N GLU A 652 -10.72 14.36 19.51
CA GLU A 652 -10.31 14.00 18.16
C GLU A 652 -10.94 12.71 17.65
N ILE A 653 -11.52 11.87 18.53
CA ILE A 653 -12.22 10.65 18.17
C ILE A 653 -13.53 10.50 18.97
N PRO A 654 -14.54 11.30 18.66
CA PRO A 654 -15.79 11.33 19.41
C PRO A 654 -16.58 10.02 19.32
N ALA A 655 -17.45 9.79 20.30
CA ALA A 655 -18.32 8.62 20.39
C ALA A 655 -19.19 8.42 19.15
N LEU A 656 -19.78 9.50 18.69
CA LEU A 656 -20.46 9.62 17.40
C LEU A 656 -19.46 10.12 16.34
N SER A 657 -19.30 9.37 15.27
CA SER A 657 -18.44 9.85 14.17
C SER A 657 -19.07 11.08 13.52
N HIS A 658 -18.36 12.19 13.52
CA HIS A 658 -18.78 13.44 12.92
C HIS A 658 -17.59 14.31 12.50
N TYR A 659 -17.90 15.41 11.78
CA TYR A 659 -16.88 16.36 11.35
C TYR A 659 -16.24 17.08 12.53
N VAL A 660 -14.92 17.04 12.56
CA VAL A 660 -14.05 17.88 13.39
C VAL A 660 -12.92 18.36 12.48
N PRO A 661 -12.61 19.67 12.44
CA PRO A 661 -11.52 20.19 11.64
C PRO A 661 -10.22 19.41 11.85
N ALA A 662 -9.54 19.07 10.75
CA ALA A 662 -8.29 18.33 10.83
C ALA A 662 -7.11 19.24 11.12
N HIS A 663 -6.15 18.78 11.88
CA HIS A 663 -4.82 19.42 11.97
C HIS A 663 -4.19 19.45 10.56
N GLU A 664 -3.62 20.59 10.17
CA GLU A 664 -3.17 20.86 8.79
C GLU A 664 -4.26 20.64 7.73
N GLY A 665 -5.53 20.80 8.11
CA GLY A 665 -6.67 20.85 7.20
C GLY A 665 -6.92 22.26 6.67
N PRO A 666 -7.97 22.42 5.83
CA PRO A 666 -8.25 23.75 5.21
C PRO A 666 -8.63 24.85 6.20
N GLU A 667 -9.08 24.49 7.39
CA GLU A 667 -9.46 25.44 8.47
C GLU A 667 -8.32 25.72 9.47
N ASP A 668 -7.18 25.05 9.33
CA ASP A 668 -6.01 25.27 10.18
C ASP A 668 -5.42 26.66 9.96
N ALA A 669 -4.91 27.28 11.01
CA ALA A 669 -4.26 28.59 10.93
C ALA A 669 -3.06 28.60 9.97
N LEU A 670 -2.37 27.49 9.82
CA LEU A 670 -1.28 27.29 8.86
C LEU A 670 -1.71 27.45 7.40
N ALA A 671 -2.99 27.27 7.06
CA ALA A 671 -3.51 27.48 5.72
C ALA A 671 -3.37 28.94 5.23
N LYS A 672 -3.18 29.90 6.12
CA LYS A 672 -2.86 31.28 5.74
C LYS A 672 -1.47 31.43 5.12
N GLN A 673 -0.52 30.61 5.56
CA GLN A 673 0.86 30.59 5.06
C GLN A 673 1.06 29.54 3.96
N PHE A 674 0.40 28.40 4.07
CA PHE A 674 0.49 27.26 3.17
C PHE A 674 -0.90 26.88 2.66
N PRO A 675 -1.45 27.62 1.67
CA PRO A 675 -2.85 27.57 1.33
C PRO A 675 -3.30 26.36 0.49
N LEU A 676 -2.36 25.54 0.02
CA LEU A 676 -2.65 24.39 -0.81
C LEU A 676 -2.56 23.10 0.00
N GLN A 677 -3.56 22.22 -0.17
CA GLN A 677 -3.52 20.87 0.40
C GLN A 677 -2.75 19.94 -0.53
N LEU A 678 -1.69 19.31 -0.04
CA LEU A 678 -0.96 18.29 -0.79
C LEU A 678 -1.48 16.91 -0.44
N ILE A 679 -1.89 16.16 -1.45
CA ILE A 679 -2.21 14.73 -1.35
C ILE A 679 -1.22 13.89 -2.16
N THR A 680 -1.12 12.60 -1.82
CA THR A 680 -0.36 11.65 -2.62
C THR A 680 -1.23 10.53 -3.15
N TRP A 681 -0.89 10.01 -4.34
CA TRP A 681 -1.58 8.86 -4.92
C TRP A 681 -0.62 7.72 -5.28
N LYS A 682 -1.15 6.50 -5.39
CA LYS A 682 -0.40 5.33 -5.87
C LYS A 682 -0.46 5.28 -7.40
N GLY A 683 0.68 5.41 -8.06
CA GLY A 683 0.75 5.38 -9.52
C GLY A 683 0.86 3.97 -10.10
N LYS A 684 0.74 3.88 -11.43
CA LYS A 684 0.83 2.62 -12.18
C LYS A 684 2.24 2.05 -12.26
N ASN A 685 3.25 2.91 -12.21
CA ASN A 685 4.64 2.56 -12.47
C ASN A 685 5.37 1.97 -11.26
N ARG A 686 4.85 2.13 -10.04
CA ARG A 686 5.49 1.61 -8.84
C ARG A 686 4.48 1.22 -7.76
N ALA A 687 4.86 0.32 -6.87
CA ALA A 687 4.13 0.02 -5.65
C ALA A 687 4.95 0.56 -4.47
N ASN A 688 4.43 1.57 -3.78
CA ASN A 688 5.20 2.37 -2.83
C ASN A 688 6.52 2.87 -3.48
N SER A 689 7.69 2.61 -2.89
CA SER A 689 8.99 2.95 -3.48
C SER A 689 9.63 1.80 -4.28
N THR A 690 8.96 0.65 -4.36
CA THR A 690 9.43 -0.51 -5.13
C THR A 690 9.41 -0.20 -6.61
N GLN A 691 10.43 -0.67 -7.33
CA GLN A 691 10.62 -0.48 -8.76
C GLN A 691 10.96 0.97 -9.17
N TYR A 692 11.26 1.87 -8.24
CA TYR A 692 11.74 3.21 -8.58
C TYR A 692 12.96 3.18 -9.50
N ALA A 693 13.89 2.25 -9.29
CA ALA A 693 15.08 2.08 -10.12
C ALA A 693 14.79 1.48 -11.52
N ASN A 694 13.57 1.02 -11.82
CA ASN A 694 13.26 0.40 -13.12
C ASN A 694 13.14 1.45 -14.23
N PRO A 695 14.07 1.50 -15.21
CA PRO A 695 14.12 2.57 -16.21
C PRO A 695 12.88 2.62 -17.10
N TRP A 696 12.30 1.47 -17.46
CA TRP A 696 11.08 1.44 -18.27
C TRP A 696 9.88 2.08 -17.56
N LEU A 697 9.81 1.92 -16.23
CA LEU A 697 8.71 2.49 -15.46
C LEU A 697 8.91 3.99 -15.19
N GLN A 698 10.14 4.48 -15.19
CA GLN A 698 10.45 5.91 -15.17
C GLN A 698 9.96 6.62 -16.44
N GLU A 699 10.08 5.98 -17.59
CA GLU A 699 9.56 6.51 -18.86
C GLU A 699 8.04 6.54 -18.90
N VAL A 700 7.36 5.54 -18.28
CA VAL A 700 5.88 5.47 -18.25
C VAL A 700 5.28 6.64 -17.47
N GLN A 701 5.90 7.03 -16.36
CA GLN A 701 5.38 8.07 -15.51
C GLN A 701 6.50 8.79 -14.75
N VAL A 702 6.76 10.03 -15.15
CA VAL A 702 7.71 10.93 -14.49
C VAL A 702 7.07 11.52 -13.23
N GLN A 703 7.87 11.71 -12.17
CA GLN A 703 7.44 12.39 -10.96
C GLN A 703 7.17 13.87 -11.23
N LYS A 704 5.96 14.34 -10.94
CA LYS A 704 5.49 15.69 -11.16
C LYS A 704 4.53 16.14 -10.08
N LEU A 705 4.39 17.45 -9.91
CA LEU A 705 3.31 18.05 -9.13
C LEU A 705 2.12 18.33 -10.05
N TRP A 706 0.96 17.75 -9.77
CA TRP A 706 -0.29 18.18 -10.37
C TRP A 706 -0.81 19.42 -9.67
N ILE A 707 -1.10 20.45 -10.44
CA ILE A 707 -1.64 21.73 -9.96
C ILE A 707 -2.79 22.20 -10.89
N ASN A 708 -3.87 22.70 -10.29
CA ASN A 708 -5.00 23.21 -11.05
C ASN A 708 -4.59 24.48 -11.82
N PRO A 709 -5.10 24.72 -13.05
CA PRO A 709 -4.81 25.92 -13.83
C PRO A 709 -5.06 27.25 -13.09
N MET A 710 -6.08 27.31 -12.22
CA MET A 710 -6.38 28.52 -11.43
C MET A 710 -5.25 28.80 -10.42
N ASP A 711 -4.81 27.76 -9.70
CA ASP A 711 -3.75 27.86 -8.70
C ASP A 711 -2.39 28.13 -9.36
N ALA A 712 -2.14 27.53 -10.54
CA ALA A 712 -0.95 27.75 -11.33
C ALA A 712 -0.86 29.18 -11.87
N GLN A 713 -1.96 29.74 -12.38
CA GLN A 713 -2.05 31.12 -12.88
C GLN A 713 -1.75 32.14 -11.79
N GLN A 714 -2.29 31.96 -10.59
CA GLN A 714 -2.05 32.83 -9.44
C GLN A 714 -0.57 32.91 -9.06
N ARG A 715 0.20 31.86 -9.36
CA ARG A 715 1.63 31.70 -9.04
C ARG A 715 2.55 31.89 -10.22
N GLY A 716 2.04 32.27 -11.40
CA GLY A 716 2.83 32.41 -12.63
C GLY A 716 3.47 31.11 -13.13
N ILE A 717 2.90 29.95 -12.75
CA ILE A 717 3.39 28.62 -13.11
C ILE A 717 2.78 28.17 -14.42
N ARG A 718 3.63 27.66 -15.33
CA ARG A 718 3.25 27.08 -16.63
C ARG A 718 3.52 25.58 -16.63
N GLN A 719 2.92 24.89 -17.61
CA GLN A 719 3.16 23.47 -17.85
C GLN A 719 4.67 23.19 -18.00
N GLY A 720 5.19 22.27 -17.18
CA GLY A 720 6.58 21.85 -17.22
C GLY A 720 7.57 22.74 -16.46
N ASP A 721 7.13 23.88 -15.93
CA ASP A 721 7.99 24.71 -15.08
C ASP A 721 8.50 23.90 -13.87
N SER A 722 9.77 24.08 -13.51
CA SER A 722 10.28 23.57 -12.22
C SER A 722 9.66 24.34 -11.08
N VAL A 723 9.11 23.65 -10.12
CA VAL A 723 8.44 24.27 -8.95
C VAL A 723 9.01 23.72 -7.66
N ARG A 724 9.08 24.58 -6.64
CA ARG A 724 9.36 24.23 -5.25
C ARG A 724 8.07 24.14 -4.48
N ILE A 725 7.84 22.98 -3.90
CA ILE A 725 6.75 22.69 -2.97
C ILE A 725 7.36 22.72 -1.58
N HIS A 726 6.85 23.53 -0.69
CA HIS A 726 7.46 23.69 0.62
C HIS A 726 6.44 23.95 1.74
N ASN A 727 6.86 23.63 2.94
CA ASN A 727 6.24 24.03 4.19
C ASN A 727 7.32 24.16 5.28
N GLN A 728 6.93 24.24 6.55
CA GLN A 728 7.86 24.41 7.68
C GLN A 728 8.82 23.21 7.89
N ARG A 729 8.56 22.06 7.26
CA ARG A 729 9.37 20.84 7.42
C ARG A 729 10.44 20.68 6.35
N GLY A 730 10.16 21.11 5.11
CA GLY A 730 11.14 20.95 4.05
C GLY A 730 10.69 21.45 2.68
N VAL A 731 11.42 21.07 1.65
CA VAL A 731 11.25 21.52 0.27
C VAL A 731 11.44 20.37 -0.70
N CYS A 732 10.51 20.20 -1.64
CA CYS A 732 10.65 19.33 -2.82
C CYS A 732 10.71 20.19 -4.08
N GLN A 733 11.50 19.79 -5.08
CA GLN A 733 11.58 20.46 -6.38
C GLN A 733 11.32 19.46 -7.51
N VAL A 734 10.23 19.65 -8.24
CA VAL A 734 9.79 18.77 -9.34
C VAL A 734 9.17 19.60 -10.47
N PRO A 735 9.00 19.05 -11.68
CA PRO A 735 8.22 19.70 -12.73
C PRO A 735 6.74 19.81 -12.40
N ALA A 736 6.09 20.90 -12.82
CA ALA A 736 4.65 21.09 -12.70
C ALA A 736 3.88 20.41 -13.85
N GLU A 737 2.79 19.75 -13.52
CA GLU A 737 1.75 19.29 -14.44
C GLU A 737 0.51 20.15 -14.22
N VAL A 738 0.29 21.16 -15.05
CA VAL A 738 -0.90 22.03 -14.97
C VAL A 738 -2.06 21.30 -15.58
N THR A 739 -3.04 20.92 -14.76
CA THR A 739 -4.15 20.05 -15.19
C THR A 739 -5.46 20.32 -14.47
N GLN A 740 -6.57 20.23 -15.19
CA GLN A 740 -7.93 20.26 -14.60
C GLN A 740 -8.31 18.95 -13.88
N ARG A 741 -7.44 17.94 -13.91
CA ARG A 741 -7.65 16.65 -13.23
C ARG A 741 -7.43 16.71 -11.71
N ILE A 742 -7.22 17.87 -11.16
CA ILE A 742 -7.17 18.14 -9.72
C ILE A 742 -8.02 19.37 -9.41
N MET A 743 -8.79 19.34 -8.33
CA MET A 743 -9.62 20.47 -7.92
C MET A 743 -8.78 21.68 -7.48
N PRO A 744 -9.28 22.93 -7.59
CA PRO A 744 -8.58 24.11 -7.09
C PRO A 744 -8.35 24.04 -5.57
N GLY A 745 -7.18 24.55 -5.13
CA GLY A 745 -6.75 24.52 -3.72
C GLY A 745 -6.11 23.21 -3.29
N VAL A 746 -6.03 22.21 -4.18
CA VAL A 746 -5.39 20.92 -3.94
C VAL A 746 -4.29 20.70 -4.96
N VAL A 747 -3.14 20.22 -4.51
CA VAL A 747 -2.05 19.74 -5.35
C VAL A 747 -1.75 18.29 -5.06
N ALA A 748 -1.18 17.57 -6.01
CA ALA A 748 -0.97 16.15 -5.84
C ALA A 748 0.36 15.67 -6.41
N MET A 749 1.03 14.75 -5.70
CA MET A 749 2.25 14.06 -6.16
C MET A 749 2.10 12.55 -6.04
N GLN A 750 2.78 11.81 -6.90
CA GLN A 750 2.81 10.36 -6.79
C GLN A 750 3.63 9.91 -5.57
N ALA A 751 3.07 9.04 -4.74
CA ALA A 751 3.75 8.46 -3.59
C ALA A 751 4.90 7.52 -4.00
N GLY A 752 5.92 7.41 -3.14
CA GLY A 752 6.99 6.42 -3.25
C GLY A 752 8.18 6.83 -4.12
N ALA A 753 8.30 8.08 -4.50
CA ALA A 753 9.54 8.61 -5.06
C ALA A 753 10.69 8.49 -4.05
N TRP A 754 11.89 8.19 -4.53
CA TRP A 754 13.07 8.15 -3.67
C TRP A 754 13.50 9.56 -3.27
N TRP A 755 13.81 9.71 -2.01
CA TRP A 755 14.36 10.94 -1.47
C TRP A 755 15.78 11.19 -2.03
N GLN A 756 15.97 12.34 -2.64
CA GLN A 756 17.21 12.75 -3.31
C GLN A 756 17.56 14.20 -2.95
N PRO A 757 18.02 14.44 -1.72
CA PRO A 757 18.37 15.78 -1.30
C PRO A 757 19.66 16.27 -1.95
N ASP A 758 19.72 17.56 -2.28
CA ASP A 758 20.98 18.27 -2.56
C ASP A 758 21.68 18.73 -1.28
N ALA A 759 22.76 19.50 -1.44
CA ALA A 759 23.55 20.02 -0.31
C ALA A 759 22.75 20.99 0.59
N ASP A 760 21.73 21.63 0.03
CA ASP A 760 20.86 22.59 0.75
C ASP A 760 19.62 21.88 1.35
N GLY A 761 19.51 20.57 1.21
CA GLY A 761 18.41 19.77 1.70
C GLY A 761 17.15 19.82 0.83
N VAL A 762 17.20 20.38 -0.38
CA VAL A 762 16.08 20.37 -1.33
C VAL A 762 15.98 18.98 -1.96
N ASP A 763 14.81 18.37 -1.89
CA ASP A 763 14.57 17.05 -2.48
C ASP A 763 14.21 17.16 -3.98
N HIS A 764 15.04 16.59 -4.83
CA HIS A 764 14.83 16.52 -6.28
C HIS A 764 14.13 15.23 -6.74
N GLY A 765 13.92 14.28 -5.85
CA GLY A 765 13.19 13.03 -6.12
C GLY A 765 11.67 13.20 -6.10
N GLY A 766 11.16 14.17 -5.38
CA GLY A 766 9.73 14.39 -5.14
C GLY A 766 9.16 13.46 -4.07
N CYS A 767 9.91 13.23 -3.01
CA CYS A 767 9.46 12.46 -1.85
C CYS A 767 8.57 13.31 -0.94
N ALA A 768 7.26 13.14 -1.04
CA ALA A 768 6.29 13.93 -0.28
C ALA A 768 6.45 13.84 1.25
N ASN A 769 7.14 12.82 1.76
CA ASN A 769 7.36 12.66 3.20
C ASN A 769 8.33 13.70 3.80
N VAL A 770 9.08 14.42 2.99
CA VAL A 770 9.80 15.63 3.38
C VAL A 770 8.85 16.70 3.93
N LEU A 771 7.61 16.71 3.45
CA LEU A 771 6.57 17.70 3.77
C LEU A 771 5.54 17.19 4.78
N SER A 772 5.50 15.89 5.07
CA SER A 772 4.46 15.29 5.90
C SER A 772 4.76 15.40 7.40
N SER A 773 3.68 15.43 8.21
CA SER A 773 3.79 15.48 9.67
C SER A 773 3.93 14.06 10.25
N ALA A 774 4.74 13.93 11.31
CA ALA A 774 4.84 12.71 12.12
C ALA A 774 3.69 12.58 13.15
N ARG A 775 2.70 13.49 13.14
CA ARG A 775 1.55 13.39 14.04
C ARG A 775 0.82 12.07 13.84
N ILE A 776 0.62 11.34 14.91
CA ILE A 776 -0.13 10.08 14.92
C ILE A 776 -1.62 10.33 15.18
N THR A 777 -2.47 9.44 14.69
CA THR A 777 -3.92 9.49 14.94
C THR A 777 -4.26 9.06 16.38
N PRO A 778 -5.40 9.53 16.95
CA PRO A 778 -5.68 9.34 18.36
C PRO A 778 -5.95 7.89 18.78
N LEU A 779 -6.59 7.08 17.93
CA LEU A 779 -7.05 5.73 18.26
C LEU A 779 -6.04 4.65 17.82
N ALA A 780 -5.74 4.59 16.54
CA ALA A 780 -4.80 3.61 15.96
C ALA A 780 -3.34 3.94 16.29
N LYS A 781 -3.06 5.17 16.71
CA LYS A 781 -1.69 5.71 16.70
C LYS A 781 -1.04 5.53 15.32
N GLY A 782 -1.87 5.65 14.29
CA GLY A 782 -1.52 5.44 12.89
C GLY A 782 -1.03 6.71 12.20
N ASN A 783 -0.84 6.64 10.91
CA ASN A 783 -0.32 7.76 10.14
C ASN A 783 -1.39 8.82 9.77
N SER A 784 -0.96 10.06 9.61
CA SER A 784 -1.77 11.18 9.12
C SER A 784 -1.13 11.90 7.91
N HIS A 785 -0.25 11.23 7.20
CA HIS A 785 0.64 11.83 6.19
C HIS A 785 -0.04 12.28 4.88
N GLN A 786 -1.35 12.15 4.77
CA GLN A 786 -2.13 12.75 3.67
C GLN A 786 -2.70 14.13 4.05
N THR A 787 -2.54 14.56 5.30
CA THR A 787 -2.93 15.90 5.76
C THR A 787 -1.69 16.77 5.76
N MET A 788 -1.46 17.50 4.68
CA MET A 788 -0.29 18.38 4.48
C MET A 788 -0.74 19.69 3.87
N LEU A 789 -0.34 20.79 4.47
CA LEU A 789 -0.43 22.14 3.90
C LEU A 789 0.90 22.54 3.29
N VAL A 790 0.86 23.12 2.09
CA VAL A 790 2.04 23.52 1.34
C VAL A 790 1.81 24.83 0.60
N GLU A 791 2.92 25.53 0.27
CA GLU A 791 2.97 26.55 -0.77
C GLU A 791 3.78 26.04 -1.95
N VAL A 792 3.44 26.50 -3.15
CA VAL A 792 4.10 26.15 -4.41
C VAL A 792 4.58 27.42 -5.09
N ALA A 793 5.88 27.50 -5.33
CA ALA A 793 6.49 28.61 -6.02
C ALA A 793 7.23 28.14 -7.28
N LYS A 794 7.18 28.95 -8.34
CA LYS A 794 8.04 28.74 -9.52
C LYS A 794 9.50 28.85 -9.09
N TYR A 795 10.32 27.87 -9.49
CA TYR A 795 11.76 27.94 -9.30
C TYR A 795 12.41 28.58 -10.53
N GLU A 796 13.05 29.70 -10.30
CA GLU A 796 13.90 30.35 -11.29
C GLU A 796 15.35 30.05 -10.90
N SER A 797 16.08 29.30 -11.73
CA SER A 797 17.53 29.15 -11.52
C SER A 797 18.16 30.53 -11.57
N ALA A 798 18.94 30.89 -10.54
CA ALA A 798 19.81 32.03 -10.66
C ALA A 798 20.69 31.83 -11.92
N VAL A 799 20.56 32.71 -12.91
CA VAL A 799 21.29 32.70 -14.17
C VAL A 799 22.78 32.95 -13.89
#